data_a6b41b1fa1ddec20c3a81454876fc91b
#
_entry.id   a6b41b1fa1ddec20c3a81454876fc91b
#
_cell.length_a   1.000
_cell.length_b   1.000
_cell.length_c   1.000
_cell.angle_alpha   90.00
_cell.angle_beta   90.00
_cell.angle_gamma   90.00
#
_symmetry.space_group_name_H-M   'P 1'
#
loop_
_entity.id
_entity.type
_entity.pdbx_description
1 polymer ?
#
loop_
_entity_poly.entity_id
_entity_poly.type
_entity_poly.pdbx_seq_one_letter_code
_entity_poly.pdbx_strand_id
1 'polypeptide(L)'
;MSFAGPTSMGKSFVINAYIKEITLKKELKNIALIVPTRALISQNALKLKIDIALYKNESPYKVVTTSYMINGDESKNKGYIFILTPERLVSLISTIPGLMIDYVFVDEAQKLTTKNDSRSLVTYSAIEQTISKNPEARLFFSSPNLSNPEIFNILFDRKDASVYRNTEGATTQNMYFIDLLNSSFSYVNTEKRTLEKIDEISNTYTNTNDVIYKLNNGKSKIIYCGGIESTLERTRSFINYLKINKKKRKHLNLEISSEIRNFVHDNYELAEAINYGVAFHFGNLPQSIRDLIEHHFKIGNIDYLFCTSTLLEGVNLPARSVFILTHKKGPSPLESVDFWNLAGRAGRLSMELSGDIFCIRDDNKLWNKKAVDNILLSDKNNISLKPSFYIEDEKRLNDLHHIITTGKTGNIKNAEFLRTLGDMIRIDTLRDSKELPLISYFQSSGKSEILLSAEKSTENITMPMNILLANSHIAIDSQYHAFKKIKSLTVKELKLSWQPTYEEIKEKLNLIFDIYQVEKFATGRERLYLNSIPYYAVLLFQWIRGNSLQEIISGAIAYRKNKSIYIKNTPVLFDSENPAHLTALVNETIKDIELRVGYQLQNYISHYCQLLNYVLQGNPGANWSQFIEFGSNEPIVWHLQMMGFSRDSAVFLKKNFSKHLKLDNEMNKLIIMDKELIKRSFKKDGLHYLEIQSLL
;
A
#
# COMPACT_ATOMS: atom_id res chain seq x y z
N MET A 1 -19.54 -5.38 13.59
CA MET A 1 -18.70 -5.56 14.79
C MET A 1 -17.43 -4.76 14.65
N SER A 2 -17.04 -4.04 15.69
CA SER A 2 -15.75 -3.32 15.72
C SER A 2 -14.90 -3.83 16.88
N PHE A 3 -13.63 -4.10 16.64
CA PHE A 3 -12.71 -4.43 17.73
C PHE A 3 -11.41 -3.63 17.65
N ALA A 4 -10.99 -3.11 18.79
CA ALA A 4 -9.79 -2.32 18.95
C ALA A 4 -8.87 -2.95 20.00
N GLY A 5 -7.58 -2.91 19.72
CA GLY A 5 -6.57 -3.42 20.65
C GLY A 5 -5.14 -3.23 20.15
N PRO A 6 -4.14 -3.38 21.04
CA PRO A 6 -2.74 -3.25 20.70
C PRO A 6 -2.31 -4.12 19.51
N THR A 7 -1.28 -3.70 18.79
CA THR A 7 -0.79 -4.42 17.60
C THR A 7 -0.30 -5.85 17.90
N SER A 8 0.18 -6.10 19.11
CA SER A 8 0.66 -7.41 19.57
C SER A 8 -0.43 -8.43 19.92
N MET A 9 -1.71 -8.03 19.94
CA MET A 9 -2.86 -8.89 20.34
C MET A 9 -3.26 -9.98 19.35
N GLY A 10 -2.69 -10.01 18.15
CA GLY A 10 -3.06 -11.01 17.15
C GLY A 10 -4.35 -10.72 16.40
N LYS A 11 -4.75 -9.45 16.22
CA LYS A 11 -5.97 -9.04 15.48
C LYS A 11 -6.12 -9.73 14.13
N SER A 12 -5.11 -9.68 13.28
CA SER A 12 -5.14 -10.35 11.97
C SER A 12 -5.21 -11.88 12.09
N PHE A 13 -4.74 -12.46 13.20
CA PHE A 13 -4.94 -13.88 13.48
C PHE A 13 -6.41 -14.20 13.72
N VAL A 14 -7.11 -13.39 14.51
CA VAL A 14 -8.55 -13.56 14.78
C VAL A 14 -9.36 -13.44 13.49
N ILE A 15 -9.06 -12.43 12.64
CA ILE A 15 -9.70 -12.30 11.32
C ILE A 15 -9.51 -13.57 10.49
N ASN A 16 -8.28 -14.05 10.35
CA ASN A 16 -7.99 -15.25 9.56
C ASN A 16 -8.64 -16.50 10.15
N ALA A 17 -8.68 -16.64 11.48
CA ALA A 17 -9.36 -17.76 12.14
C ALA A 17 -10.88 -17.75 11.88
N TYR A 18 -11.49 -16.56 11.89
CA TYR A 18 -12.91 -16.43 11.60
C TYR A 18 -13.23 -16.68 10.11
N ILE A 19 -12.42 -16.17 9.19
CA ILE A 19 -12.53 -16.50 7.75
C ILE A 19 -12.43 -18.01 7.56
N LYS A 20 -11.48 -18.67 8.21
CA LYS A 20 -11.33 -20.12 8.19
C LYS A 20 -12.59 -20.84 8.72
N GLU A 21 -13.17 -20.38 9.81
CA GLU A 21 -14.41 -20.94 10.35
C GLU A 21 -15.56 -20.87 9.34
N ILE A 22 -15.73 -19.71 8.65
CA ILE A 22 -16.73 -19.55 7.60
C ILE A 22 -16.48 -20.58 6.46
N THR A 23 -15.23 -20.74 6.04
CA THR A 23 -14.90 -21.69 4.95
C THR A 23 -15.17 -23.13 5.32
N LEU A 24 -15.03 -23.51 6.59
CA LEU A 24 -15.32 -24.85 7.08
C LEU A 24 -16.83 -25.18 7.08
N LYS A 25 -17.71 -24.18 7.24
CA LYS A 25 -19.16 -24.34 7.15
C LYS A 25 -19.66 -24.66 5.74
N LYS A 26 -18.81 -24.50 4.72
CA LYS A 26 -19.12 -24.77 3.29
C LYS A 26 -20.37 -24.05 2.76
N GLU A 27 -20.72 -22.89 3.32
CA GLU A 27 -21.91 -22.13 2.96
C GLU A 27 -21.75 -21.34 1.63
N LEU A 28 -20.61 -21.45 0.95
CA LEU A 28 -20.26 -20.79 -0.32
C LEU A 28 -20.42 -19.25 -0.29
N LYS A 29 -20.18 -18.66 0.87
CA LYS A 29 -20.27 -17.20 1.07
C LYS A 29 -19.08 -16.47 0.45
N ASN A 30 -19.33 -15.28 -0.10
CA ASN A 30 -18.28 -14.42 -0.61
C ASN A 30 -17.75 -13.52 0.51
N ILE A 31 -16.44 -13.51 0.68
CA ILE A 31 -15.74 -12.81 1.75
C ILE A 31 -14.81 -11.78 1.13
N ALA A 32 -14.86 -10.53 1.59
CA ALA A 32 -13.86 -9.51 1.26
C ALA A 32 -13.01 -9.19 2.50
N LEU A 33 -11.70 -9.29 2.36
CA LEU A 33 -10.71 -8.78 3.31
C LEU A 33 -10.06 -7.53 2.68
N ILE A 34 -10.41 -6.37 3.19
CA ILE A 34 -9.87 -5.09 2.77
C ILE A 34 -8.60 -4.81 3.56
N VAL A 35 -7.50 -4.63 2.84
CA VAL A 35 -6.19 -4.34 3.42
C VAL A 35 -5.62 -3.05 2.82
N PRO A 36 -4.86 -2.25 3.60
CA PRO A 36 -4.40 -0.93 3.13
C PRO A 36 -3.28 -0.99 2.08
N THR A 37 -2.57 -2.10 1.94
CA THR A 37 -1.40 -2.18 1.03
C THR A 37 -1.36 -3.48 0.23
N ARG A 38 -0.71 -3.43 -0.95
CA ARG A 38 -0.48 -4.63 -1.78
C ARG A 38 0.37 -5.68 -1.08
N ALA A 39 1.31 -5.26 -0.22
CA ALA A 39 2.12 -6.18 0.59
C ALA A 39 1.26 -7.08 1.48
N LEU A 40 0.25 -6.49 2.13
CA LEU A 40 -0.69 -7.24 2.96
C LEU A 40 -1.58 -8.18 2.17
N ILE A 41 -1.88 -7.87 0.91
CA ILE A 41 -2.60 -8.80 0.03
C ILE A 41 -1.81 -10.11 -0.08
N SER A 42 -0.54 -10.04 -0.50
CA SER A 42 0.31 -11.22 -0.71
C SER A 42 0.50 -12.02 0.58
N GLN A 43 0.77 -11.34 1.70
CA GLN A 43 0.97 -11.98 3.00
C GLN A 43 -0.28 -12.72 3.50
N ASN A 44 -1.46 -12.08 3.45
CA ASN A 44 -2.71 -12.71 3.87
C ASN A 44 -3.15 -13.81 2.90
N ALA A 45 -2.95 -13.61 1.59
CA ALA A 45 -3.31 -14.59 0.57
C ALA A 45 -2.49 -15.87 0.72
N LEU A 46 -1.17 -15.77 0.90
CA LEU A 46 -0.31 -16.92 1.10
C LEU A 46 -0.72 -17.70 2.35
N LYS A 47 -0.93 -17.01 3.47
CA LYS A 47 -1.34 -17.62 4.73
C LYS A 47 -2.69 -18.33 4.60
N LEU A 48 -3.71 -17.68 4.06
CA LEU A 48 -5.05 -18.28 3.89
C LEU A 48 -5.03 -19.42 2.90
N LYS A 49 -4.23 -19.36 1.81
CA LYS A 49 -4.08 -20.47 0.87
C LYS A 49 -3.46 -21.70 1.53
N ILE A 50 -2.41 -21.53 2.33
CA ILE A 50 -1.80 -22.61 3.11
C ILE A 50 -2.82 -23.20 4.08
N ASP A 51 -3.51 -22.35 4.84
CA ASP A 51 -4.51 -22.79 5.81
C ASP A 51 -5.67 -23.57 5.14
N ILE A 52 -6.13 -23.13 3.96
CA ILE A 52 -7.19 -23.80 3.18
C ILE A 52 -6.67 -25.09 2.52
N ALA A 53 -5.45 -25.11 1.99
CA ALA A 53 -4.85 -26.27 1.35
C ALA A 53 -4.61 -27.44 2.33
N LEU A 54 -4.37 -27.15 3.61
CA LEU A 54 -4.25 -28.17 4.66
C LEU A 54 -5.52 -29.02 4.84
N TYR A 55 -6.68 -28.55 4.35
CA TYR A 55 -7.94 -29.30 4.37
C TYR A 55 -8.19 -30.14 3.10
N LYS A 56 -7.11 -30.60 2.43
CA LYS A 56 -7.11 -31.52 1.27
C LYS A 56 -8.11 -31.16 0.17
N ASN A 57 -7.61 -30.67 -0.95
CA ASN A 57 -8.17 -30.60 -2.33
C ASN A 57 -9.70 -30.38 -2.54
N GLU A 58 -10.51 -30.29 -1.51
CA GLU A 58 -11.97 -30.22 -1.56
C GLU A 58 -12.54 -28.89 -1.02
N SER A 59 -11.71 -27.86 -0.79
CA SER A 59 -12.27 -26.58 -0.36
C SER A 59 -13.02 -25.94 -1.54
N PRO A 60 -14.32 -25.65 -1.38
CA PRO A 60 -15.10 -24.95 -2.41
C PRO A 60 -14.76 -23.47 -2.49
N TYR A 61 -13.69 -23.01 -1.81
CA TYR A 61 -13.30 -21.61 -1.77
C TYR A 61 -12.07 -21.30 -2.63
N LYS A 62 -12.10 -20.15 -3.31
CA LYS A 62 -11.00 -19.62 -4.08
C LYS A 62 -10.54 -18.27 -3.51
N VAL A 63 -9.23 -18.11 -3.30
CA VAL A 63 -8.61 -16.83 -2.88
C VAL A 63 -8.29 -16.01 -4.12
N VAL A 64 -8.82 -14.78 -4.19
CA VAL A 64 -8.67 -13.82 -5.29
C VAL A 64 -7.97 -12.57 -4.77
N THR A 65 -6.91 -12.13 -5.45
CA THR A 65 -6.08 -10.98 -5.05
C THR A 65 -6.04 -9.86 -6.08
N THR A 66 -6.80 -10.01 -7.17
CA THR A 66 -6.86 -9.09 -8.31
C THR A 66 -8.28 -8.57 -8.51
N SER A 67 -8.43 -7.44 -9.19
CA SER A 67 -9.73 -6.89 -9.56
C SER A 67 -10.37 -7.59 -10.77
N TYR A 68 -9.68 -8.56 -11.35
CA TYR A 68 -10.17 -9.34 -12.49
C TYR A 68 -10.32 -10.82 -12.13
N MET A 69 -11.41 -11.41 -12.64
CA MET A 69 -11.61 -12.86 -12.65
C MET A 69 -11.47 -13.35 -14.08
N ILE A 70 -10.80 -14.49 -14.31
CA ILE A 70 -10.74 -15.07 -15.66
C ILE A 70 -12.09 -15.73 -15.97
N ASN A 71 -12.58 -15.54 -17.20
CA ASN A 71 -13.80 -16.17 -17.71
C ASN A 71 -13.76 -17.70 -17.46
N GLY A 72 -14.82 -18.22 -16.88
CA GLY A 72 -14.90 -19.64 -16.45
C GLY A 72 -14.73 -19.85 -14.93
N ASP A 73 -14.25 -18.85 -14.21
CA ASP A 73 -14.15 -18.91 -12.74
C ASP A 73 -15.48 -18.56 -12.02
N GLU A 74 -16.47 -18.06 -12.71
CA GLU A 74 -17.81 -17.71 -12.15
C GLU A 74 -18.69 -18.96 -11.90
N SER A 75 -18.10 -20.04 -11.39
CA SER A 75 -18.90 -21.23 -11.08
C SER A 75 -19.79 -20.96 -9.85
N LYS A 76 -21.11 -21.18 -10.01
CA LYS A 76 -22.10 -21.07 -8.92
C LYS A 76 -21.84 -21.99 -7.71
N ASN A 77 -20.85 -22.88 -7.82
CA ASN A 77 -20.51 -23.87 -6.81
C ASN A 77 -19.23 -23.54 -6.02
N LYS A 78 -18.78 -22.27 -6.04
CA LYS A 78 -17.59 -21.85 -5.28
C LYS A 78 -17.87 -20.58 -4.48
N GLY A 79 -17.30 -20.51 -3.27
CA GLY A 79 -17.19 -19.30 -2.50
C GLY A 79 -15.87 -18.59 -2.83
N TYR A 80 -15.84 -17.28 -2.70
CA TYR A 80 -14.64 -16.49 -2.98
C TYR A 80 -14.16 -15.74 -1.75
N ILE A 81 -12.84 -15.70 -1.56
CA ILE A 81 -12.19 -14.88 -0.56
C ILE A 81 -11.37 -13.83 -1.32
N PHE A 82 -11.90 -12.64 -1.40
CA PHE A 82 -11.27 -11.49 -2.04
C PHE A 82 -10.37 -10.78 -1.03
N ILE A 83 -9.06 -10.76 -1.27
CA ILE A 83 -8.09 -10.01 -0.45
C ILE A 83 -7.60 -8.86 -1.31
N LEU A 84 -8.11 -7.66 -1.05
CA LEU A 84 -7.99 -6.54 -1.97
C LEU A 84 -7.68 -5.23 -1.24
N THR A 85 -7.07 -4.29 -1.96
CA THR A 85 -7.11 -2.88 -1.55
C THR A 85 -8.50 -2.28 -1.83
N PRO A 86 -8.87 -1.15 -1.20
CA PRO A 86 -10.15 -0.50 -1.46
C PRO A 86 -10.39 -0.23 -2.95
N GLU A 87 -9.38 0.27 -3.66
CA GLU A 87 -9.45 0.59 -5.09
C GLU A 87 -9.75 -0.66 -5.94
N ARG A 88 -9.11 -1.80 -5.61
CA ARG A 88 -9.36 -3.07 -6.29
C ARG A 88 -10.75 -3.63 -6.01
N LEU A 89 -11.26 -3.45 -4.79
CA LEU A 89 -12.62 -3.89 -4.44
C LEU A 89 -13.66 -3.09 -5.21
N VAL A 90 -13.54 -1.76 -5.28
CA VAL A 90 -14.42 -0.91 -6.09
C VAL A 90 -14.40 -1.35 -7.55
N SER A 91 -13.22 -1.56 -8.12
CA SER A 91 -13.07 -2.06 -9.49
C SER A 91 -13.76 -3.42 -9.69
N LEU A 92 -13.54 -4.38 -8.81
CA LEU A 92 -14.15 -5.71 -8.87
C LEU A 92 -15.69 -5.65 -8.83
N ILE A 93 -16.25 -4.92 -7.87
CA ILE A 93 -17.70 -4.77 -7.70
C ILE A 93 -18.33 -4.13 -8.93
N SER A 94 -17.65 -3.19 -9.58
CA SER A 94 -18.17 -2.53 -10.77
C SER A 94 -18.09 -3.38 -12.03
N THR A 95 -17.08 -4.25 -12.13
CA THR A 95 -16.89 -5.12 -13.31
C THR A 95 -17.77 -6.37 -13.28
N ILE A 96 -18.21 -6.80 -12.09
CA ILE A 96 -19.09 -7.97 -11.91
C ILE A 96 -20.41 -7.52 -11.25
N PRO A 97 -21.42 -7.11 -12.02
CA PRO A 97 -22.66 -6.51 -11.49
C PRO A 97 -23.42 -7.41 -10.51
N GLY A 98 -23.39 -8.73 -10.72
CA GLY A 98 -24.09 -9.72 -9.87
C GLY A 98 -23.30 -10.19 -8.65
N LEU A 99 -22.08 -9.68 -8.42
CA LEU A 99 -21.27 -10.08 -7.29
C LEU A 99 -21.85 -9.53 -5.98
N MET A 100 -22.22 -10.43 -5.08
CA MET A 100 -22.66 -10.12 -3.72
C MET A 100 -21.55 -10.53 -2.75
N ILE A 101 -21.18 -9.65 -1.84
CA ILE A 101 -20.22 -9.91 -0.76
C ILE A 101 -21.00 -10.09 0.54
N ASP A 102 -20.85 -11.23 1.19
CA ASP A 102 -21.58 -11.56 2.43
C ASP A 102 -20.86 -11.09 3.70
N TYR A 103 -19.53 -11.11 3.68
CA TYR A 103 -18.68 -10.72 4.82
C TYR A 103 -17.62 -9.73 4.37
N VAL A 104 -17.49 -8.62 5.07
CA VAL A 104 -16.47 -7.60 4.83
C VAL A 104 -15.62 -7.46 6.09
N PHE A 105 -14.36 -7.80 5.98
CA PHE A 105 -13.35 -7.58 7.01
C PHE A 105 -12.49 -6.38 6.60
N VAL A 106 -12.33 -5.41 7.47
CA VAL A 106 -11.50 -4.24 7.26
C VAL A 106 -10.35 -4.28 8.27
N ASP A 107 -9.18 -4.63 7.81
CA ASP A 107 -7.97 -4.55 8.65
C ASP A 107 -7.38 -3.14 8.61
N GLU A 108 -6.80 -2.69 9.74
CA GLU A 108 -6.30 -1.32 9.91
C GLU A 108 -7.39 -0.24 9.67
N ALA A 109 -8.60 -0.47 10.23
CA ALA A 109 -9.80 0.36 10.00
C ALA A 109 -9.62 1.85 10.36
N GLN A 110 -8.62 2.23 11.20
CA GLN A 110 -8.29 3.64 11.45
C GLN A 110 -7.90 4.41 10.17
N LYS A 111 -7.58 3.71 9.08
CA LYS A 111 -7.34 4.36 7.78
C LYS A 111 -8.58 5.05 7.21
N LEU A 112 -9.79 4.63 7.60
CA LEU A 112 -11.05 5.32 7.28
C LEU A 112 -11.15 6.73 7.86
N THR A 113 -10.34 7.01 8.88
CA THR A 113 -10.40 8.26 9.64
C THR A 113 -9.15 9.14 9.44
N THR A 114 -8.23 8.72 8.55
CA THR A 114 -7.01 9.48 8.27
C THR A 114 -7.36 10.83 7.66
N LYS A 115 -7.00 11.90 8.36
CA LYS A 115 -7.30 13.26 7.93
C LYS A 115 -6.55 13.62 6.65
N ASN A 116 -7.24 14.27 5.72
CA ASN A 116 -6.67 14.78 4.48
C ASN A 116 -6.05 13.72 3.55
N ASP A 117 -6.43 12.46 3.71
CA ASP A 117 -6.01 11.37 2.83
C ASP A 117 -7.21 10.93 1.97
N SER A 118 -7.12 11.13 0.64
CA SER A 118 -8.15 10.72 -0.31
C SER A 118 -8.44 9.21 -0.28
N ARG A 119 -7.45 8.39 0.13
CA ARG A 119 -7.65 6.93 0.27
C ARG A 119 -8.62 6.55 1.38
N SER A 120 -8.77 7.38 2.42
CA SER A 120 -9.80 7.16 3.44
C SER A 120 -11.21 7.22 2.85
N LEU A 121 -11.42 8.14 1.91
CA LEU A 121 -12.69 8.29 1.17
C LEU A 121 -12.92 7.12 0.20
N VAL A 122 -11.89 6.66 -0.50
CA VAL A 122 -11.98 5.48 -1.38
C VAL A 122 -12.31 4.22 -0.57
N THR A 123 -11.73 4.08 0.63
CA THR A 123 -12.04 2.96 1.54
C THR A 123 -13.49 3.03 2.00
N TYR A 124 -13.97 4.21 2.38
CA TYR A 124 -15.38 4.43 2.73
C TYR A 124 -16.29 4.04 1.56
N SER A 125 -16.02 4.55 0.35
CA SER A 125 -16.79 4.26 -0.86
C SER A 125 -16.83 2.77 -1.21
N ALA A 126 -15.71 2.06 -1.06
CA ALA A 126 -15.64 0.62 -1.31
C ALA A 126 -16.58 -0.18 -0.41
N ILE A 127 -16.62 0.16 0.88
CA ILE A 127 -17.50 -0.49 1.86
C ILE A 127 -18.96 -0.10 1.62
N GLU A 128 -19.22 1.19 1.40
CA GLU A 128 -20.55 1.72 1.13
C GLU A 128 -21.18 1.06 -0.11
N GLN A 129 -20.45 0.98 -1.23
CA GLN A 129 -20.92 0.31 -2.45
C GLN A 129 -21.17 -1.19 -2.23
N THR A 130 -20.37 -1.84 -1.39
CA THR A 130 -20.59 -3.26 -1.03
C THR A 130 -21.91 -3.43 -0.27
N ILE A 131 -22.18 -2.55 0.71
CA ILE A 131 -23.42 -2.58 1.52
C ILE A 131 -24.63 -2.23 0.65
N SER A 132 -24.52 -1.25 -0.23
CA SER A 132 -25.61 -0.88 -1.15
C SER A 132 -26.04 -2.02 -2.06
N LYS A 133 -25.10 -2.91 -2.44
CA LYS A 133 -25.43 -4.13 -3.20
C LYS A 133 -25.95 -5.26 -2.34
N ASN A 134 -25.44 -5.43 -1.12
CA ASN A 134 -25.89 -6.42 -0.17
C ASN A 134 -26.08 -5.79 1.23
N PRO A 135 -27.26 -5.25 1.55
CA PRO A 135 -27.56 -4.66 2.87
C PRO A 135 -27.33 -5.63 4.05
N GLU A 136 -27.45 -6.94 3.80
CA GLU A 136 -27.26 -8.00 4.80
C GLU A 136 -25.76 -8.34 5.04
N ALA A 137 -24.85 -7.70 4.30
CA ALA A 137 -23.42 -7.93 4.47
C ALA A 137 -22.97 -7.65 5.91
N ARG A 138 -22.23 -8.58 6.48
CA ARG A 138 -21.69 -8.47 7.85
C ARG A 138 -20.33 -7.77 7.82
N LEU A 139 -20.22 -6.67 8.59
CA LEU A 139 -19.03 -5.83 8.64
C LEU A 139 -18.21 -6.11 9.91
N PHE A 140 -16.89 -6.24 9.73
CA PHE A 140 -15.92 -6.45 10.81
C PHE A 140 -14.76 -5.46 10.65
N PHE A 141 -14.56 -4.62 11.66
CA PHE A 141 -13.52 -3.61 11.67
C PHE A 141 -12.45 -3.94 12.71
N SER A 142 -11.19 -3.97 12.29
CA SER A 142 -10.03 -4.19 13.13
C SER A 142 -9.19 -2.92 13.19
N SER A 143 -8.88 -2.43 14.38
CA SER A 143 -8.09 -1.21 14.57
C SER A 143 -7.07 -1.36 15.71
N PRO A 144 -6.07 -0.48 15.79
CA PRO A 144 -5.26 -0.30 16.98
C PRO A 144 -6.10 0.09 18.19
N ASN A 145 -5.47 0.28 19.36
CA ASN A 145 -6.17 0.72 20.55
C ASN A 145 -6.78 2.12 20.34
N LEU A 146 -8.09 2.20 20.36
CA LEU A 146 -8.90 3.42 20.22
C LEU A 146 -9.87 3.54 21.38
N SER A 147 -10.21 4.78 21.75
CA SER A 147 -11.24 5.04 22.79
C SER A 147 -12.66 4.91 22.25
N ASN A 148 -12.86 5.06 20.93
CA ASN A 148 -14.17 5.04 20.27
C ASN A 148 -14.23 4.11 19.04
N PRO A 149 -13.99 2.80 19.18
CA PRO A 149 -14.03 1.88 18.04
C PRO A 149 -15.43 1.70 17.42
N GLU A 150 -16.50 2.09 18.12
CA GLU A 150 -17.87 2.15 17.61
C GLU A 150 -18.03 3.11 16.42
N ILE A 151 -17.11 4.04 16.23
CA ILE A 151 -17.13 5.00 15.13
C ILE A 151 -17.24 4.32 13.75
N PHE A 152 -16.63 3.16 13.58
CA PHE A 152 -16.70 2.41 12.33
C PHE A 152 -18.10 1.83 12.09
N ASN A 153 -18.77 1.36 13.14
CA ASN A 153 -20.14 0.87 13.04
C ASN A 153 -21.13 2.01 12.75
N ILE A 154 -20.96 3.15 13.45
CA ILE A 154 -21.78 4.35 13.25
C ILE A 154 -21.63 4.88 11.82
N LEU A 155 -20.41 4.86 11.27
CA LEU A 155 -20.11 5.36 9.93
C LEU A 155 -20.92 4.66 8.83
N PHE A 156 -21.33 3.41 9.04
CA PHE A 156 -22.12 2.62 8.11
C PHE A 156 -23.50 2.25 8.63
N ASP A 157 -24.03 3.05 9.56
CA ASP A 157 -25.35 2.89 10.18
C ASP A 157 -25.62 1.51 10.81
N ARG A 158 -24.57 0.94 11.42
CA ARG A 158 -24.62 -0.33 12.16
C ARG A 158 -24.51 -0.09 13.68
N LYS A 159 -25.37 0.79 14.23
CA LYS A 159 -25.28 1.28 15.64
C LYS A 159 -25.39 0.16 16.67
N ASP A 160 -26.19 -0.86 16.38
CA ASP A 160 -26.41 -2.01 17.29
C ASP A 160 -25.33 -3.10 17.18
N ALA A 161 -24.30 -2.89 16.32
CA ALA A 161 -23.25 -3.87 16.14
C ALA A 161 -22.30 -3.91 17.34
N SER A 162 -21.89 -5.11 17.73
CA SER A 162 -21.01 -5.35 18.89
C SER A 162 -19.68 -4.59 18.77
N VAL A 163 -19.23 -4.08 19.91
CA VAL A 163 -17.96 -3.38 20.07
C VAL A 163 -17.12 -4.09 21.10
N TYR A 164 -15.87 -4.39 20.76
CA TYR A 164 -14.91 -4.97 21.68
C TYR A 164 -13.65 -4.10 21.75
N ARG A 165 -13.21 -3.80 22.96
CA ARG A 165 -11.99 -3.02 23.21
C ARG A 165 -11.13 -3.73 24.23
N ASN A 166 -9.84 -3.88 23.90
CA ASN A 166 -8.85 -4.28 24.88
C ASN A 166 -7.71 -3.26 24.91
N THR A 167 -7.38 -2.78 26.08
CA THR A 167 -6.32 -1.79 26.30
C THR A 167 -5.00 -2.42 26.75
N GLU A 168 -5.03 -3.70 27.15
CA GLU A 168 -3.88 -4.41 27.67
C GLU A 168 -3.03 -4.99 26.52
N GLY A 169 -1.76 -4.65 26.51
CA GLY A 169 -0.79 -5.26 25.58
C GLY A 169 -0.41 -6.66 26.06
N ALA A 170 -0.17 -7.54 25.11
CA ALA A 170 0.27 -8.91 25.39
C ALA A 170 1.72 -8.99 25.92
N THR A 171 2.48 -7.89 25.81
CA THR A 171 3.90 -7.79 26.23
C THR A 171 4.13 -6.48 26.96
N THR A 172 5.06 -6.50 27.92
CA THR A 172 5.51 -5.28 28.61
C THR A 172 6.40 -4.46 27.68
N GLN A 173 6.15 -3.16 27.60
CA GLN A 173 6.92 -2.22 26.81
C GLN A 173 7.61 -1.21 27.71
N ASN A 174 8.95 -1.20 27.71
CA ASN A 174 9.74 -0.21 28.39
C ASN A 174 10.08 0.91 27.42
N MET A 175 9.76 2.14 27.76
CA MET A 175 10.04 3.29 26.91
C MET A 175 11.07 4.21 27.53
N TYR A 176 12.03 4.60 26.69
CA TYR A 176 13.15 5.44 27.10
C TYR A 176 13.28 6.64 26.18
N PHE A 177 13.68 7.77 26.73
CA PHE A 177 14.04 8.98 26.00
C PHE A 177 15.52 9.28 26.21
N ILE A 178 16.29 9.31 25.11
CA ILE A 178 17.72 9.57 25.10
C ILE A 178 17.95 10.92 24.42
N ASP A 179 18.36 11.91 25.17
CA ASP A 179 18.69 13.25 24.66
C ASP A 179 20.22 13.40 24.59
N LEU A 180 20.77 13.20 23.38
CA LEU A 180 22.21 13.33 23.14
C LEU A 180 22.70 14.78 23.19
N LEU A 181 21.79 15.76 23.00
CA LEU A 181 22.15 17.18 23.08
C LEU A 181 22.33 17.66 24.53
N ASN A 182 21.55 17.10 25.45
CA ASN A 182 21.60 17.41 26.88
C ASN A 182 22.21 16.29 27.71
N SER A 183 22.80 15.29 27.07
CA SER A 183 23.46 14.16 27.73
C SER A 183 22.61 13.47 28.80
N SER A 184 21.32 13.26 28.56
CA SER A 184 20.40 12.66 29.52
C SER A 184 19.75 11.38 29.01
N PHE A 185 19.54 10.43 29.93
CA PHE A 185 18.83 9.17 29.73
C PHE A 185 17.67 9.07 30.72
N SER A 186 16.45 8.99 30.20
CA SER A 186 15.23 9.01 31.01
C SER A 186 14.31 7.84 30.67
N TYR A 187 13.65 7.30 31.68
CA TYR A 187 12.49 6.41 31.53
C TYR A 187 11.24 7.23 31.28
N VAL A 188 10.41 6.82 30.33
CA VAL A 188 9.12 7.46 30.04
C VAL A 188 8.05 6.76 30.89
N ASN A 189 7.65 7.39 31.97
CA ASN A 189 6.55 6.89 32.78
C ASN A 189 5.22 7.32 32.16
N THR A 190 4.57 6.39 31.43
CA THR A 190 3.33 6.67 30.71
C THR A 190 2.11 6.86 31.62
N GLU A 191 2.14 6.34 32.84
CA GLU A 191 1.07 6.51 33.83
C GLU A 191 1.13 7.89 34.48
N LYS A 192 2.32 8.27 34.98
CA LYS A 192 2.55 9.58 35.55
C LYS A 192 2.73 10.70 34.52
N ARG A 193 2.89 10.34 33.25
CA ARG A 193 3.18 11.28 32.14
C ARG A 193 4.41 12.15 32.39
N THR A 194 5.48 11.52 32.87
CA THR A 194 6.74 12.19 33.21
C THR A 194 7.94 11.49 32.63
N LEU A 195 9.03 12.25 32.44
CA LEU A 195 10.36 11.71 32.17
C LEU A 195 11.09 11.56 33.51
N GLU A 196 11.39 10.33 33.88
CA GLU A 196 12.15 10.01 35.09
C GLU A 196 13.61 9.77 34.69
N LYS A 197 14.50 10.67 35.08
CA LYS A 197 15.94 10.58 34.76
C LYS A 197 16.53 9.34 35.41
N ILE A 198 17.20 8.51 34.58
CA ILE A 198 17.88 7.30 35.03
C ILE A 198 19.36 7.59 35.26
N ASP A 199 20.02 8.23 34.28
CA ASP A 199 21.46 8.46 34.31
C ASP A 199 21.86 9.65 33.42
N GLU A 200 23.14 10.10 33.63
CA GLU A 200 23.85 11.02 32.75
C GLU A 200 24.74 10.21 31.78
N ILE A 201 24.46 10.39 30.48
CA ILE A 201 25.14 9.60 29.41
C ILE A 201 26.36 10.29 28.82
N SER A 202 26.87 11.35 29.45
CA SER A 202 27.93 12.20 28.94
C SER A 202 29.20 11.48 28.48
N ASN A 203 29.47 10.27 29.00
CA ASN A 203 30.67 9.47 28.66
C ASN A 203 30.34 8.08 28.08
N THR A 204 29.07 7.71 27.96
CA THR A 204 28.66 6.35 27.58
C THR A 204 28.39 6.24 26.09
N TYR A 205 27.78 7.26 25.48
CA TYR A 205 27.38 7.28 24.07
C TYR A 205 27.87 8.57 23.39
N THR A 206 28.52 8.42 22.25
CA THR A 206 29.09 9.57 21.50
C THR A 206 28.14 10.09 20.43
N ASN A 207 27.30 9.24 19.88
CA ASN A 207 26.35 9.58 18.82
C ASN A 207 25.25 8.53 18.69
N THR A 208 24.27 8.78 17.83
CA THR A 208 23.13 7.88 17.56
C THR A 208 23.57 6.47 17.14
N ASN A 209 24.59 6.33 16.30
CA ASN A 209 25.07 5.02 15.86
C ASN A 209 25.64 4.21 17.03
N ASP A 210 26.34 4.86 17.93
CA ASP A 210 26.90 4.26 19.14
C ASP A 210 25.79 3.76 20.08
N VAL A 211 24.72 4.55 20.25
CA VAL A 211 23.51 4.16 21.01
C VAL A 211 22.88 2.91 20.40
N ILE A 212 22.61 2.92 19.09
CA ILE A 212 21.99 1.80 18.38
C ILE A 212 22.84 0.53 18.48
N TYR A 213 24.17 0.68 18.42
CA TYR A 213 25.08 -0.45 18.48
C TYR A 213 25.19 -1.04 19.89
N LYS A 214 25.39 -0.20 20.91
CA LYS A 214 25.66 -0.62 22.29
C LYS A 214 24.42 -1.05 23.06
N LEU A 215 23.29 -0.38 22.87
CA LEU A 215 22.05 -0.73 23.56
C LEU A 215 21.48 -2.05 23.05
N ASN A 216 21.11 -2.91 23.99
CA ASN A 216 20.56 -4.22 23.72
C ASN A 216 21.40 -5.03 22.74
N ASN A 217 22.52 -5.58 23.19
CA ASN A 217 23.42 -6.48 22.45
C ASN A 217 22.73 -7.76 21.90
N GLY A 218 21.42 -7.79 21.94
CA GLY A 218 20.58 -8.83 21.38
C GLY A 218 20.21 -8.57 19.92
N LYS A 219 19.58 -9.53 19.37
CA LYS A 219 19.13 -9.67 17.99
C LYS A 219 18.00 -8.71 17.67
N SER A 220 17.79 -8.39 16.39
CA SER A 220 16.66 -7.71 15.79
C SER A 220 16.28 -6.33 16.36
N LYS A 221 16.82 -5.29 15.72
CA LYS A 221 16.55 -3.88 16.02
C LYS A 221 15.84 -3.22 14.86
N ILE A 222 14.70 -2.58 15.09
CA ILE A 222 14.03 -1.72 14.12
C ILE A 222 14.42 -0.28 14.41
N ILE A 223 14.85 0.46 13.37
CA ILE A 223 15.28 1.86 13.46
C ILE A 223 14.40 2.71 12.56
N TYR A 224 13.50 3.48 13.15
CA TYR A 224 12.56 4.35 12.43
C TYR A 224 13.20 5.71 12.11
N CYS A 225 13.20 6.07 10.81
CA CYS A 225 13.88 7.27 10.30
C CYS A 225 12.92 8.32 9.67
N GLY A 226 11.62 8.05 9.58
CA GLY A 226 10.59 9.00 9.13
C GLY A 226 10.48 9.20 7.62
N GLY A 227 11.55 9.11 6.83
CA GLY A 227 11.56 9.29 5.38
C GLY A 227 12.61 8.46 4.66
N ILE A 228 12.46 8.28 3.33
CA ILE A 228 13.35 7.41 2.54
C ILE A 228 14.79 7.92 2.54
N GLU A 229 15.00 9.22 2.26
CA GLU A 229 16.34 9.82 2.24
C GLU A 229 17.03 9.69 3.59
N SER A 230 16.34 10.06 4.66
CA SER A 230 16.86 9.90 6.03
C SER A 230 17.17 8.43 6.35
N THR A 231 16.34 7.48 5.89
CA THR A 231 16.60 6.04 6.07
C THR A 231 17.90 5.62 5.38
N LEU A 232 18.12 6.04 4.15
CA LEU A 232 19.34 5.74 3.39
C LEU A 232 20.57 6.40 4.02
N GLU A 233 20.50 7.67 4.40
CA GLU A 233 21.61 8.39 5.06
C GLU A 233 21.99 7.76 6.39
N ARG A 234 21.00 7.47 7.25
CA ARG A 234 21.25 6.80 8.54
C ARG A 234 21.82 5.40 8.35
N THR A 235 21.36 4.66 7.34
CA THR A 235 21.92 3.34 7.00
C THR A 235 23.39 3.45 6.58
N ARG A 236 23.75 4.38 5.69
CA ARG A 236 25.15 4.63 5.27
C ARG A 236 26.03 5.00 6.46
N SER A 237 25.55 5.94 7.28
CA SER A 237 26.26 6.36 8.49
C SER A 237 26.52 5.18 9.43
N PHE A 238 25.52 4.31 9.65
CA PHE A 238 25.64 3.16 10.52
C PHE A 238 26.58 2.08 9.95
N ILE A 239 26.54 1.83 8.64
CA ILE A 239 27.47 0.90 7.98
C ILE A 239 28.91 1.40 8.13
N ASN A 240 29.15 2.70 7.93
CA ASN A 240 30.47 3.30 8.14
C ASN A 240 30.93 3.15 9.60
N TYR A 241 30.04 3.36 10.55
CA TYR A 241 30.33 3.11 11.98
C TYR A 241 30.72 1.66 12.22
N LEU A 242 30.03 0.68 11.63
CA LEU A 242 30.35 -0.75 11.76
C LEU A 242 31.70 -1.09 11.11
N LYS A 243 32.05 -0.48 9.97
CA LYS A 243 33.36 -0.65 9.31
C LYS A 243 34.51 -0.16 10.20
N ILE A 244 34.36 1.04 10.78
CA ILE A 244 35.34 1.62 11.69
C ILE A 244 35.55 0.71 12.93
N ASN A 245 34.45 0.18 13.47
CA ASN A 245 34.49 -0.73 14.63
C ASN A 245 34.83 -2.18 14.25
N LYS A 246 35.37 -2.43 13.06
CA LYS A 246 35.84 -3.73 12.56
C LYS A 246 34.86 -4.88 12.70
N LYS A 247 33.54 -4.63 12.63
CA LYS A 247 32.53 -5.69 12.63
C LYS A 247 32.72 -6.58 11.40
N LYS A 248 32.86 -7.88 11.60
CA LYS A 248 33.05 -8.86 10.50
C LYS A 248 31.76 -9.02 9.69
N ARG A 249 31.93 -9.23 8.38
CA ARG A 249 30.83 -9.63 7.47
C ARG A 249 30.36 -11.03 7.86
N LYS A 250 29.06 -11.28 7.79
CA LYS A 250 28.47 -12.61 7.99
C LYS A 250 28.53 -13.39 6.66
N HIS A 251 29.09 -14.61 6.67
CA HIS A 251 29.25 -15.42 5.44
C HIS A 251 27.91 -15.68 4.73
N LEU A 252 26.87 -16.04 5.46
CA LEU A 252 25.53 -16.30 4.93
C LEU A 252 24.93 -15.08 4.21
N ASN A 253 25.24 -13.88 4.68
CA ASN A 253 24.74 -12.65 4.11
C ASN A 253 25.35 -12.32 2.73
N LEU A 254 26.51 -12.92 2.38
CA LEU A 254 27.11 -12.78 1.05
C LEU A 254 26.23 -13.41 -0.04
N GLU A 255 25.56 -14.51 0.25
CA GLU A 255 24.64 -15.16 -0.71
C GLU A 255 23.41 -14.28 -0.95
N ILE A 256 22.80 -13.75 0.12
CA ILE A 256 21.67 -12.84 0.04
C ILE A 256 22.05 -11.57 -0.73
N SER A 257 23.25 -11.03 -0.44
CA SER A 257 23.81 -9.89 -1.17
C SER A 257 23.95 -10.16 -2.67
N SER A 258 24.42 -11.36 -3.04
CA SER A 258 24.53 -11.76 -4.44
C SER A 258 23.17 -11.84 -5.14
N GLU A 259 22.14 -12.38 -4.48
CA GLU A 259 20.79 -12.42 -5.02
C GLU A 259 20.20 -11.02 -5.25
N ILE A 260 20.40 -10.10 -4.30
CA ILE A 260 19.96 -8.71 -4.44
C ILE A 260 20.67 -8.03 -5.62
N ARG A 261 21.99 -8.26 -5.80
CA ARG A 261 22.75 -7.74 -6.94
C ARG A 261 22.19 -8.25 -8.26
N ASN A 262 21.94 -9.54 -8.35
CA ASN A 262 21.40 -10.17 -9.56
C ASN A 262 19.97 -9.71 -9.87
N PHE A 263 19.18 -9.39 -8.84
CA PHE A 263 17.78 -8.99 -9.01
C PHE A 263 17.62 -7.50 -9.32
N VAL A 264 18.48 -6.64 -8.74
CA VAL A 264 18.40 -5.18 -8.87
C VAL A 264 19.57 -4.65 -9.70
N HIS A 265 20.76 -4.59 -9.09
CA HIS A 265 22.00 -4.11 -9.71
C HIS A 265 23.21 -4.36 -8.79
N ASP A 266 24.41 -4.57 -9.39
CA ASP A 266 25.64 -4.88 -8.66
C ASP A 266 26.02 -3.83 -7.60
N ASN A 267 25.87 -2.55 -7.88
CA ASN A 267 26.22 -1.44 -7.02
C ASN A 267 25.04 -0.95 -6.13
N TYR A 268 23.96 -1.74 -6.00
CA TYR A 268 22.84 -1.34 -5.14
C TYR A 268 23.23 -1.42 -3.65
N GLU A 269 23.10 -0.31 -2.93
CA GLU A 269 23.60 -0.19 -1.54
C GLU A 269 23.00 -1.22 -0.56
N LEU A 270 21.78 -1.71 -0.82
CA LEU A 270 21.18 -2.75 0.02
C LEU A 270 22.02 -4.03 0.02
N ALA A 271 22.61 -4.40 -1.10
CA ALA A 271 23.44 -5.59 -1.21
C ALA A 271 24.71 -5.48 -0.34
N GLU A 272 25.29 -4.29 -0.23
CA GLU A 272 26.42 -4.07 0.70
C GLU A 272 25.96 -4.07 2.15
N ALA A 273 24.84 -3.38 2.46
CA ALA A 273 24.29 -3.29 3.81
C ALA A 273 24.06 -4.67 4.42
N ILE A 274 23.47 -5.58 3.67
CA ILE A 274 23.17 -6.96 4.10
C ILE A 274 24.42 -7.69 4.58
N ASN A 275 25.58 -7.47 3.98
CA ASN A 275 26.83 -8.11 4.41
C ASN A 275 27.21 -7.79 5.87
N TYR A 276 26.71 -6.68 6.41
CA TYR A 276 26.92 -6.26 7.80
C TYR A 276 25.74 -6.60 8.71
N GLY A 277 24.73 -7.33 8.22
CA GLY A 277 23.50 -7.61 8.95
C GLY A 277 22.59 -6.38 9.08
N VAL A 278 22.71 -5.44 8.15
CA VAL A 278 21.92 -4.20 8.07
C VAL A 278 21.04 -4.24 6.84
N ALA A 279 19.80 -3.82 6.95
CA ALA A 279 18.93 -3.58 5.81
C ALA A 279 18.17 -2.26 5.97
N PHE A 280 17.68 -1.74 4.86
CA PHE A 280 16.66 -0.68 4.85
C PHE A 280 15.34 -1.20 4.27
N HIS A 281 14.22 -0.67 4.77
CA HIS A 281 12.89 -1.09 4.39
C HIS A 281 11.96 0.12 4.23
N PHE A 282 11.38 0.27 3.05
CA PHE A 282 10.36 1.29 2.75
C PHE A 282 9.44 0.83 1.63
N GLY A 283 8.28 1.49 1.48
CA GLY A 283 7.19 1.05 0.60
C GLY A 283 7.53 0.91 -0.87
N ASN A 284 8.48 1.68 -1.35
CA ASN A 284 8.89 1.63 -2.77
C ASN A 284 9.86 0.48 -3.10
N LEU A 285 10.25 -0.35 -2.13
CA LEU A 285 11.03 -1.56 -2.46
C LEU A 285 10.17 -2.60 -3.17
N PRO A 286 10.72 -3.36 -4.12
CA PRO A 286 10.02 -4.48 -4.75
C PRO A 286 9.50 -5.47 -3.71
N GLN A 287 8.34 -6.08 -3.96
CA GLN A 287 7.74 -7.03 -3.02
C GLN A 287 8.69 -8.17 -2.68
N SER A 288 9.33 -8.78 -3.70
CA SER A 288 10.28 -9.87 -3.51
C SER A 288 11.47 -9.50 -2.62
N ILE A 289 11.97 -8.25 -2.73
CA ILE A 289 13.03 -7.74 -1.86
C ILE A 289 12.52 -7.50 -0.43
N ARG A 290 11.31 -6.98 -0.27
CA ARG A 290 10.70 -6.80 1.06
C ARG A 290 10.54 -8.15 1.76
N ASP A 291 9.96 -9.13 1.07
CA ASP A 291 9.75 -10.48 1.61
C ASP A 291 11.08 -11.14 2.00
N LEU A 292 12.12 -10.99 1.18
CA LEU A 292 13.46 -11.46 1.48
C LEU A 292 14.03 -10.81 2.76
N ILE A 293 13.97 -9.48 2.87
CA ILE A 293 14.44 -8.74 4.05
C ILE A 293 13.66 -9.18 5.29
N GLU A 294 12.33 -9.24 5.19
CA GLU A 294 11.45 -9.61 6.30
C GLU A 294 11.72 -11.03 6.79
N HIS A 295 11.91 -11.98 5.87
CA HIS A 295 12.25 -13.36 6.20
C HIS A 295 13.60 -13.41 6.94
N HIS A 296 14.64 -12.81 6.38
CA HIS A 296 15.98 -12.84 6.97
C HIS A 296 16.09 -12.05 8.28
N PHE A 297 15.26 -11.02 8.47
CA PHE A 297 15.14 -10.35 9.75
C PHE A 297 14.48 -11.26 10.81
N LYS A 298 13.43 -11.99 10.45
CA LYS A 298 12.75 -12.95 11.35
C LYS A 298 13.66 -14.08 11.82
N ILE A 299 14.47 -14.63 10.92
CA ILE A 299 15.39 -15.74 11.25
C ILE A 299 16.74 -15.27 11.82
N GLY A 300 16.94 -13.94 11.98
CA GLY A 300 18.10 -13.36 12.66
C GLY A 300 19.37 -13.25 11.80
N ASN A 301 19.28 -13.29 10.48
CA ASN A 301 20.39 -13.00 9.57
C ASN A 301 20.62 -11.49 9.42
N ILE A 302 19.56 -10.69 9.57
CA ILE A 302 19.59 -9.23 9.62
C ILE A 302 19.36 -8.81 11.06
N ASP A 303 20.29 -8.01 11.62
CA ASP A 303 20.23 -7.54 13.00
C ASP A 303 19.60 -6.14 13.10
N TYR A 304 19.78 -5.29 12.06
CA TYR A 304 19.41 -3.87 12.05
C TYR A 304 18.55 -3.56 10.84
N LEU A 305 17.33 -3.12 11.07
CA LEU A 305 16.38 -2.78 10.01
C LEU A 305 16.01 -1.29 10.10
N PHE A 306 16.60 -0.48 9.22
CA PHE A 306 16.28 0.94 9.08
C PHE A 306 15.01 1.10 8.25
N CYS A 307 14.02 1.86 8.72
CA CYS A 307 12.73 1.89 8.05
C CYS A 307 12.00 3.23 8.09
N THR A 308 11.00 3.32 7.20
CA THR A 308 9.99 4.37 7.18
C THR A 308 8.68 3.86 7.80
N SER A 309 7.64 4.69 7.77
CA SER A 309 6.30 4.37 8.28
C SER A 309 5.60 3.17 7.59
N THR A 310 6.14 2.67 6.51
CA THR A 310 5.57 1.47 5.85
C THR A 310 5.64 0.21 6.70
N LEU A 311 6.58 0.15 7.63
CA LEU A 311 6.64 -0.90 8.65
C LEU A 311 5.50 -0.81 9.68
N LEU A 312 4.84 0.37 9.79
CA LEU A 312 3.64 0.56 10.62
C LEU A 312 2.42 -0.14 10.02
N GLU A 313 2.39 -0.30 8.70
CA GLU A 313 1.23 -0.74 7.94
C GLU A 313 1.27 -2.25 7.67
N GLY A 314 0.94 -3.05 8.70
CA GLY A 314 0.57 -4.46 8.51
C GLY A 314 1.72 -5.48 8.39
N VAL A 315 2.97 -5.06 8.33
CA VAL A 315 4.10 -6.00 8.33
C VAL A 315 4.30 -6.59 9.72
N ASN A 316 4.23 -7.91 9.81
CA ASN A 316 4.38 -8.63 11.08
C ASN A 316 5.86 -8.92 11.39
N LEU A 317 6.65 -7.86 11.71
CA LEU A 317 8.05 -7.98 12.10
C LEU A 317 8.21 -7.68 13.59
N PRO A 318 8.52 -8.70 14.41
CA PRO A 318 8.88 -8.50 15.79
C PRO A 318 10.33 -8.00 15.88
N ALA A 319 10.57 -7.10 16.80
CA ALA A 319 11.92 -6.70 17.17
C ALA A 319 12.06 -6.71 18.70
N ARG A 320 13.26 -6.99 19.20
CA ARG A 320 13.53 -6.81 20.62
C ARG A 320 13.51 -5.34 21.01
N SER A 321 14.07 -4.50 20.14
CA SER A 321 14.16 -3.07 20.38
C SER A 321 13.73 -2.26 19.17
N VAL A 322 13.00 -1.16 19.44
CA VAL A 322 12.59 -0.18 18.44
C VAL A 322 13.26 1.16 18.78
N PHE A 323 14.05 1.68 17.85
CA PHE A 323 14.68 2.99 17.94
C PHE A 323 13.91 3.98 17.09
N ILE A 324 13.42 5.08 17.68
CA ILE A 324 12.62 6.09 17.00
C ILE A 324 13.43 7.38 16.94
N LEU A 325 14.07 7.62 15.78
CA LEU A 325 14.98 8.75 15.59
C LEU A 325 14.27 10.07 15.31
N THR A 326 12.98 10.02 14.98
CA THR A 326 12.21 11.22 14.64
C THR A 326 10.74 11.09 15.03
N HIS A 327 10.13 12.23 15.42
CA HIS A 327 8.69 12.36 15.65
C HIS A 327 7.92 12.73 14.37
N LYS A 328 8.51 12.54 13.18
CA LYS A 328 7.90 12.92 11.89
C LYS A 328 7.63 11.69 11.01
N LYS A 329 6.58 11.80 10.20
CA LYS A 329 6.23 10.89 9.10
C LYS A 329 6.33 11.68 7.80
N GLY A 330 7.49 11.61 7.13
CA GLY A 330 7.80 12.52 6.05
C GLY A 330 7.83 13.98 6.55
N PRO A 331 7.11 14.90 5.89
CA PRO A 331 7.06 16.31 6.31
C PRO A 331 6.12 16.58 7.51
N SER A 332 5.22 15.64 7.82
CA SER A 332 4.18 15.81 8.84
C SER A 332 4.60 15.24 10.19
N PRO A 333 4.04 15.72 11.32
CA PRO A 333 4.20 15.07 12.61
C PRO A 333 3.65 13.63 12.59
N LEU A 334 4.27 12.75 13.37
CA LEU A 334 3.77 11.40 13.62
C LEU A 334 2.54 11.48 14.52
N GLU A 335 1.43 10.90 14.11
CA GLU A 335 0.21 10.83 14.92
C GLU A 335 0.39 9.81 16.06
N SER A 336 -0.32 10.00 17.17
CA SER A 336 -0.24 9.11 18.33
C SER A 336 -0.57 7.66 17.98
N VAL A 337 -1.55 7.43 17.11
CA VAL A 337 -1.90 6.07 16.62
C VAL A 337 -0.71 5.43 15.90
N ASP A 338 -0.04 6.16 14.99
CA ASP A 338 1.12 5.68 14.25
C ASP A 338 2.31 5.42 15.18
N PHE A 339 2.53 6.30 16.17
CA PHE A 339 3.58 6.12 17.17
C PHE A 339 3.37 4.83 17.98
N TRP A 340 2.18 4.60 18.51
CA TRP A 340 1.90 3.41 19.31
C TRP A 340 1.87 2.13 18.48
N ASN A 341 1.51 2.20 17.20
CA ASN A 341 1.67 1.09 16.26
C ASN A 341 3.15 0.71 16.06
N LEU A 342 4.02 1.72 15.98
CA LEU A 342 5.47 1.50 15.87
C LEU A 342 6.04 0.94 17.18
N ALA A 343 5.70 1.54 18.30
CA ALA A 343 6.09 1.08 19.62
C ALA A 343 5.63 -0.37 19.87
N GLY A 344 4.43 -0.73 19.39
CA GLY A 344 3.88 -2.08 19.47
C GLY A 344 4.66 -3.16 18.69
N ARG A 345 5.69 -2.80 17.93
CA ARG A 345 6.61 -3.75 17.31
C ARG A 345 7.69 -4.25 18.27
N ALA A 346 7.91 -3.55 19.38
CA ALA A 346 8.83 -3.97 20.42
C ALA A 346 8.20 -5.06 21.31
N GLY A 347 8.85 -6.23 21.36
CA GLY A 347 8.42 -7.40 22.13
C GLY A 347 7.25 -8.17 21.50
N ARG A 348 7.26 -9.49 21.59
CA ARG A 348 6.16 -10.38 21.17
C ARG A 348 6.06 -11.61 22.04
N LEU A 349 4.80 -11.99 22.34
CA LEU A 349 4.42 -13.17 23.13
C LEU A 349 5.13 -14.48 22.77
N SER A 350 5.44 -14.67 21.48
CA SER A 350 6.04 -15.92 20.99
C SER A 350 7.56 -15.98 21.13
N MET A 351 8.23 -14.86 21.43
CA MET A 351 9.69 -14.76 21.44
C MET A 351 10.27 -14.05 22.67
N GLU A 352 9.60 -13.02 23.18
CA GLU A 352 10.08 -12.19 24.30
C GLU A 352 8.92 -11.59 25.10
N LEU A 353 9.01 -11.64 26.43
CA LEU A 353 7.99 -11.10 27.35
C LEU A 353 8.01 -9.56 27.45
N SER A 354 9.11 -8.94 27.04
CA SER A 354 9.27 -7.48 27.08
C SER A 354 9.98 -6.96 25.85
N GLY A 355 9.69 -5.72 25.48
CA GLY A 355 10.36 -4.99 24.40
C GLY A 355 10.76 -3.58 24.82
N ASP A 356 11.87 -3.09 24.28
CA ASP A 356 12.42 -1.78 24.62
C ASP A 356 12.22 -0.79 23.46
N ILE A 357 11.77 0.41 23.79
CA ILE A 357 11.52 1.50 22.85
C ILE A 357 12.42 2.65 23.24
N PHE A 358 13.29 3.07 22.31
CA PHE A 358 14.23 4.16 22.51
C PHE A 358 13.92 5.33 21.56
N CYS A 359 13.44 6.45 22.12
CA CYS A 359 13.28 7.70 21.37
C CYS A 359 14.56 8.51 21.51
N ILE A 360 15.24 8.81 20.39
CA ILE A 360 16.56 9.46 20.41
C ILE A 360 16.46 10.87 19.83
N ARG A 361 16.92 11.85 20.59
CA ARG A 361 17.10 13.24 20.17
C ARG A 361 18.59 13.52 19.91
N ASP A 362 18.94 13.71 18.66
CA ASP A 362 20.29 14.06 18.20
C ASP A 362 20.33 15.38 17.39
N ASP A 363 19.19 16.03 17.21
CA ASP A 363 19.02 17.31 16.51
C ASP A 363 17.93 18.15 17.20
N ASN A 364 18.15 19.48 17.26
CA ASN A 364 17.17 20.42 17.86
C ASN A 364 15.80 20.43 17.18
N LYS A 365 15.73 20.07 15.89
CA LYS A 365 14.48 19.97 15.11
C LYS A 365 13.71 18.68 15.37
N LEU A 366 14.34 17.68 16.01
CA LEU A 366 13.79 16.39 16.31
C LEU A 366 13.48 16.29 17.81
N TRP A 367 12.38 15.64 18.17
CA TRP A 367 11.95 15.41 19.55
C TRP A 367 12.04 16.66 20.44
N ASN A 368 11.56 17.81 19.91
CA ASN A 368 11.43 19.03 20.71
C ASN A 368 10.40 18.82 21.86
N LYS A 369 10.38 19.74 22.84
CA LYS A 369 9.50 19.66 24.00
C LYS A 369 8.05 19.38 23.63
N LYS A 370 7.50 20.10 22.64
CA LYS A 370 6.12 19.93 22.18
C LYS A 370 5.86 18.52 21.65
N ALA A 371 6.81 17.92 20.94
CA ALA A 371 6.69 16.57 20.41
C ALA A 371 6.77 15.52 21.54
N VAL A 372 7.64 15.72 22.51
CA VAL A 372 7.73 14.87 23.72
C VAL A 372 6.39 14.90 24.48
N ASP A 373 5.88 16.09 24.78
CA ASP A 373 4.62 16.27 25.54
C ASP A 373 3.42 15.64 24.80
N ASN A 374 3.32 15.87 23.49
CA ASN A 374 2.16 15.43 22.70
C ASN A 374 2.19 13.94 22.31
N ILE A 375 3.36 13.31 22.25
CA ILE A 375 3.49 11.93 21.77
C ILE A 375 3.87 11.00 22.92
N LEU A 376 5.00 11.26 23.62
CA LEU A 376 5.52 10.36 24.65
C LEU A 376 4.74 10.43 25.95
N LEU A 377 4.30 11.63 26.33
CA LEU A 377 3.59 11.89 27.58
C LEU A 377 2.06 11.96 27.39
N SER A 378 1.55 11.67 26.18
CA SER A 378 0.12 11.60 25.89
C SER A 378 -0.51 10.31 26.39
N ASP A 379 -1.82 10.35 26.63
CA ASP A 379 -2.57 9.17 27.05
C ASP A 379 -2.81 8.22 25.87
N LYS A 380 -2.13 7.06 25.88
CA LYS A 380 -2.29 6.03 24.85
C LYS A 380 -3.70 5.41 24.80
N ASN A 381 -4.47 5.50 25.88
CA ASN A 381 -5.79 4.89 26.00
C ASN A 381 -6.93 5.81 25.59
N ASN A 382 -6.64 7.08 25.34
CA ASN A 382 -7.65 8.10 25.01
C ASN A 382 -7.50 8.64 23.58
N ILE A 383 -7.15 7.77 22.62
CA ILE A 383 -7.07 8.15 21.21
C ILE A 383 -8.46 7.99 20.61
N SER A 384 -9.11 9.12 20.31
CA SER A 384 -10.41 9.17 19.63
C SER A 384 -10.27 9.62 18.19
N LEU A 385 -11.03 9.00 17.30
CA LEU A 385 -11.03 9.30 15.87
C LEU A 385 -12.38 9.86 15.42
N LYS A 386 -12.35 10.68 14.35
CA LYS A 386 -13.53 11.17 13.65
C LYS A 386 -13.46 10.75 12.19
N PRO A 387 -14.59 10.49 11.52
CA PRO A 387 -14.58 10.22 10.07
C PRO A 387 -13.84 11.31 9.29
N SER A 388 -13.09 10.91 8.28
CA SER A 388 -12.23 11.84 7.53
C SER A 388 -12.99 12.96 6.83
N PHE A 389 -14.26 12.73 6.46
CA PHE A 389 -15.13 13.69 5.78
C PHE A 389 -15.90 14.63 6.76
N TYR A 390 -15.71 14.51 8.08
CA TYR A 390 -16.27 15.47 9.03
C TYR A 390 -15.44 16.74 9.00
N ILE A 391 -15.96 17.77 8.32
CA ILE A 391 -15.33 19.09 8.19
C ILE A 391 -16.07 20.07 9.10
N GLU A 392 -15.36 20.58 10.11
CA GLU A 392 -15.86 21.58 11.07
C GLU A 392 -15.33 22.99 10.74
N ASP A 393 -14.24 23.09 10.01
CA ASP A 393 -13.56 24.34 9.66
C ASP A 393 -14.28 25.04 8.50
N GLU A 394 -14.78 26.26 8.74
CA GLU A 394 -15.52 27.06 7.75
C GLU A 394 -14.72 27.35 6.49
N LYS A 395 -13.41 27.63 6.62
CA LYS A 395 -12.55 27.86 5.45
C LYS A 395 -12.52 26.65 4.55
N ARG A 396 -12.39 25.47 5.13
CA ARG A 396 -12.39 24.20 4.37
C ARG A 396 -13.75 23.88 3.76
N LEU A 397 -14.84 24.26 4.41
CA LEU A 397 -16.18 24.16 3.83
C LEU A 397 -16.34 25.07 2.63
N ASN A 398 -15.85 26.32 2.71
CA ASN A 398 -15.83 27.26 1.60
C ASN A 398 -14.93 26.77 0.45
N ASP A 399 -13.76 26.19 0.76
CA ASP A 399 -12.88 25.57 -0.24
C ASP A 399 -13.59 24.39 -0.93
N LEU A 400 -14.30 23.51 -0.19
CA LEU A 400 -15.09 22.42 -0.72
C LEU A 400 -16.21 22.92 -1.61
N HIS A 401 -16.98 23.91 -1.16
CA HIS A 401 -18.06 24.53 -1.93
C HIS A 401 -17.53 25.15 -3.24
N HIS A 402 -16.40 25.84 -3.18
CA HIS A 402 -15.74 26.38 -4.38
C HIS A 402 -15.35 25.28 -5.38
N ILE A 403 -14.79 24.16 -4.90
CA ILE A 403 -14.42 23.01 -5.76
C ILE A 403 -15.66 22.41 -6.41
N ILE A 404 -16.73 22.19 -5.65
CA ILE A 404 -17.99 21.63 -6.17
C ILE A 404 -18.60 22.51 -7.25
N THR A 405 -18.62 23.84 -7.05
CA THR A 405 -19.27 24.79 -7.95
C THR A 405 -18.45 25.08 -9.21
N THR A 406 -17.11 25.08 -9.08
CA THR A 406 -16.23 25.54 -10.19
C THR A 406 -15.40 24.44 -10.83
N GLY A 407 -15.27 23.28 -10.18
CA GLY A 407 -14.34 22.21 -10.55
C GLY A 407 -12.85 22.57 -10.41
N LYS A 408 -12.53 23.74 -9.86
CA LYS A 408 -11.16 24.26 -9.77
C LYS A 408 -10.60 24.12 -8.36
N THR A 409 -9.37 23.66 -8.27
CA THR A 409 -8.68 23.47 -6.99
C THR A 409 -7.68 24.59 -6.66
N GLY A 410 -7.17 25.31 -7.66
CA GLY A 410 -6.23 26.41 -7.47
C GLY A 410 -5.06 26.07 -6.51
N ASN A 411 -4.80 26.98 -5.55
CA ASN A 411 -3.80 26.81 -4.50
C ASN A 411 -4.38 26.29 -3.17
N ILE A 412 -5.52 25.60 -3.21
CA ILE A 412 -6.20 25.07 -2.02
C ILE A 412 -5.31 23.99 -1.36
N LYS A 413 -5.10 24.14 -0.07
CA LYS A 413 -4.37 23.13 0.71
C LYS A 413 -5.17 21.83 0.80
N ASN A 414 -4.50 20.69 0.59
CA ASN A 414 -5.13 19.35 0.53
C ASN A 414 -6.23 19.27 -0.54
N ALA A 415 -6.03 19.93 -1.68
CA ALA A 415 -6.97 20.00 -2.79
C ALA A 415 -7.41 18.61 -3.30
N GLU A 416 -6.52 17.63 -3.32
CA GLU A 416 -6.84 16.24 -3.72
C GLU A 416 -7.95 15.65 -2.85
N PHE A 417 -7.82 15.76 -1.52
CA PHE A 417 -8.84 15.27 -0.60
C PHE A 417 -10.18 15.97 -0.77
N LEU A 418 -10.18 17.32 -0.80
CA LEU A 418 -11.42 18.10 -0.93
C LEU A 418 -12.09 17.88 -2.28
N ARG A 419 -11.32 17.71 -3.37
CA ARG A 419 -11.86 17.36 -4.68
C ARG A 419 -12.51 15.98 -4.65
N THR A 420 -11.81 14.97 -4.13
CA THR A 420 -12.37 13.61 -4.03
C THR A 420 -13.64 13.60 -3.19
N LEU A 421 -13.66 14.33 -2.08
CA LEU A 421 -14.88 14.47 -1.25
C LEU A 421 -16.00 15.18 -2.00
N GLY A 422 -15.70 16.28 -2.68
CA GLY A 422 -16.68 17.01 -3.51
C GLY A 422 -17.26 16.15 -4.63
N ASP A 423 -16.42 15.40 -5.31
CA ASP A 423 -16.86 14.48 -6.37
C ASP A 423 -17.71 13.33 -5.82
N MET A 424 -17.38 12.79 -4.64
CA MET A 424 -18.23 11.79 -3.97
C MET A 424 -19.60 12.35 -3.59
N ILE A 425 -19.65 13.56 -3.02
CA ILE A 425 -20.93 14.22 -2.72
C ILE A 425 -21.74 14.40 -4.01
N ARG A 426 -21.13 14.88 -5.09
CA ARG A 426 -21.76 15.05 -6.40
C ARG A 426 -22.29 13.73 -6.97
N ILE A 427 -21.53 12.64 -6.86
CA ILE A 427 -21.95 11.30 -7.30
C ILE A 427 -23.11 10.79 -6.44
N ASP A 428 -23.04 10.98 -5.12
CA ASP A 428 -24.07 10.52 -4.20
C ASP A 428 -25.39 11.30 -4.36
N THR A 429 -25.33 12.60 -4.70
CA THR A 429 -26.56 13.35 -5.06
C THR A 429 -27.22 12.84 -6.34
N LEU A 430 -26.44 12.35 -7.33
CA LEU A 430 -26.98 11.70 -8.53
C LEU A 430 -27.68 10.35 -8.24
N ARG A 431 -27.34 9.69 -7.14
CA ARG A 431 -27.98 8.42 -6.74
C ARG A 431 -29.37 8.62 -6.13
N ASP A 432 -29.75 9.85 -5.84
CA ASP A 432 -31.03 10.23 -5.18
C ASP A 432 -31.33 9.43 -3.90
N SER A 433 -30.29 9.04 -3.18
CA SER A 433 -30.40 8.30 -1.92
C SER A 433 -30.09 9.21 -0.73
N LYS A 434 -31.15 9.65 -0.02
CA LYS A 434 -31.01 10.50 1.18
C LYS A 434 -30.45 9.77 2.39
N GLU A 435 -30.38 8.44 2.34
CA GLU A 435 -29.94 7.58 3.47
C GLU A 435 -28.43 7.30 3.48
N LEU A 436 -27.69 7.82 2.49
CA LEU A 436 -26.23 7.63 2.46
C LEU A 436 -25.57 8.39 3.63
N PRO A 437 -24.67 7.75 4.40
CA PRO A 437 -24.06 8.37 5.60
C PRO A 437 -23.37 9.70 5.31
N LEU A 438 -22.74 9.84 4.14
CA LEU A 438 -22.12 11.09 3.71
C LEU A 438 -23.16 12.20 3.50
N ILE A 439 -24.25 11.93 2.80
CA ILE A 439 -25.34 12.88 2.58
C ILE A 439 -26.01 13.25 3.91
N SER A 440 -26.34 12.24 4.74
CA SER A 440 -26.94 12.44 6.05
C SER A 440 -26.10 13.35 6.97
N TYR A 441 -24.77 13.21 6.91
CA TYR A 441 -23.88 14.10 7.67
C TYR A 441 -24.01 15.57 7.23
N PHE A 442 -23.99 15.86 5.94
CA PHE A 442 -24.11 17.25 5.46
C PHE A 442 -25.50 17.84 5.71
N GLN A 443 -26.57 17.03 5.65
CA GLN A 443 -27.92 17.45 6.00
C GLN A 443 -28.07 17.79 7.50
N SER A 444 -27.67 16.85 8.37
CA SER A 444 -27.83 16.98 9.81
C SER A 444 -26.91 18.04 10.44
N SER A 445 -25.79 18.35 9.79
CA SER A 445 -24.85 19.37 10.25
C SER A 445 -25.17 20.79 9.80
N GLY A 446 -26.36 21.03 9.18
CA GLY A 446 -26.74 22.34 8.68
C GLY A 446 -25.97 22.82 7.43
N LYS A 447 -25.35 21.90 6.68
CA LYS A 447 -24.51 22.19 5.51
C LYS A 447 -25.21 21.84 4.19
N SER A 448 -26.53 21.95 4.16
CA SER A 448 -27.36 21.60 2.99
C SER A 448 -27.06 22.43 1.74
N GLU A 449 -26.47 23.61 1.88
CA GLU A 449 -26.04 24.45 0.77
C GLU A 449 -25.00 23.75 -0.13
N ILE A 450 -24.10 22.94 0.47
CA ILE A 450 -23.11 22.13 -0.26
C ILE A 450 -23.82 21.08 -1.13
N LEU A 451 -24.87 20.44 -0.59
CA LEU A 451 -25.64 19.44 -1.32
C LEU A 451 -26.42 20.06 -2.48
N LEU A 452 -27.05 21.22 -2.29
CA LEU A 452 -27.73 21.96 -3.36
C LEU A 452 -26.77 22.37 -4.47
N SER A 453 -25.56 22.76 -4.11
CA SER A 453 -24.52 23.11 -5.09
C SER A 453 -24.02 21.89 -5.85
N ALA A 454 -23.88 20.74 -5.17
CA ALA A 454 -23.52 19.48 -5.80
C ALA A 454 -24.59 19.03 -6.80
N GLU A 455 -25.86 19.08 -6.43
CA GLU A 455 -27.00 18.76 -7.29
C GLU A 455 -27.01 19.61 -8.58
N LYS A 456 -26.94 20.94 -8.43
CA LYS A 456 -26.85 21.86 -9.58
C LYS A 456 -25.66 21.57 -10.50
N SER A 457 -24.50 21.23 -9.90
CA SER A 457 -23.27 20.97 -10.68
C SER A 457 -23.32 19.65 -11.47
N THR A 458 -24.29 18.79 -11.20
CA THR A 458 -24.42 17.46 -11.81
C THR A 458 -25.64 17.31 -12.74
N GLU A 459 -26.52 18.31 -12.85
CA GLU A 459 -27.75 18.26 -13.69
C GLU A 459 -27.51 17.78 -15.12
N ASN A 460 -26.36 18.10 -15.70
CA ASN A 460 -26.02 17.76 -17.08
C ASN A 460 -25.22 16.46 -17.23
N ILE A 461 -24.93 15.75 -16.14
CA ILE A 461 -24.12 14.54 -16.19
C ILE A 461 -25.00 13.32 -16.51
N THR A 462 -24.86 12.81 -17.73
CA THR A 462 -25.65 11.68 -18.25
C THR A 462 -24.78 10.44 -18.48
N MET A 463 -23.99 10.07 -17.49
CA MET A 463 -23.04 8.97 -17.58
C MET A 463 -23.53 7.77 -16.74
N PRO A 464 -23.23 6.50 -17.14
CA PRO A 464 -23.62 5.34 -16.36
C PRO A 464 -23.09 5.39 -14.92
N MET A 465 -23.99 5.26 -13.94
CA MET A 465 -23.68 5.40 -12.52
C MET A 465 -22.61 4.40 -12.03
N ASN A 466 -22.67 3.16 -12.51
CA ASN A 466 -21.69 2.14 -12.16
C ASN A 466 -20.25 2.52 -12.61
N ILE A 467 -20.11 3.22 -13.73
CA ILE A 467 -18.79 3.70 -14.20
C ILE A 467 -18.33 4.88 -13.35
N LEU A 468 -19.21 5.81 -13.01
CA LEU A 468 -18.90 6.93 -12.12
C LEU A 468 -18.43 6.44 -10.74
N LEU A 469 -19.18 5.55 -10.12
CA LEU A 469 -18.88 5.00 -8.80
C LEU A 469 -17.57 4.22 -8.78
N ALA A 470 -17.27 3.47 -9.86
CA ALA A 470 -16.03 2.70 -9.97
C ALA A 470 -14.78 3.57 -9.98
N ASN A 471 -14.91 4.83 -10.38
CA ASN A 471 -13.78 5.72 -10.67
C ASN A 471 -13.87 7.05 -9.89
N SER A 472 -14.46 7.04 -8.71
CA SER A 472 -14.64 8.24 -7.86
C SER A 472 -13.34 8.97 -7.50
N HIS A 473 -12.17 8.37 -7.73
CA HIS A 473 -10.87 8.99 -7.61
C HIS A 473 -10.49 9.87 -8.83
N ILE A 474 -11.13 9.70 -9.99
CA ILE A 474 -10.98 10.59 -11.15
C ILE A 474 -12.05 11.68 -11.05
N ALA A 475 -11.67 12.96 -11.26
CA ALA A 475 -12.61 14.06 -11.22
C ALA A 475 -13.84 13.80 -12.10
N ILE A 476 -15.04 13.96 -11.55
CA ILE A 476 -16.31 13.68 -12.27
C ILE A 476 -16.41 14.45 -13.59
N ASP A 477 -15.93 15.70 -13.61
CA ASP A 477 -15.92 16.53 -14.83
C ASP A 477 -14.96 15.95 -15.90
N SER A 478 -13.82 15.40 -15.47
CA SER A 478 -12.85 14.71 -16.33
C SER A 478 -13.45 13.43 -16.93
N GLN A 479 -14.13 12.61 -16.10
CA GLN A 479 -14.82 11.41 -16.54
C GLN A 479 -15.90 11.74 -17.59
N TYR A 480 -16.72 12.76 -17.32
CA TYR A 480 -17.80 13.17 -18.21
C TYR A 480 -17.30 13.76 -19.52
N HIS A 481 -16.20 14.55 -19.48
CA HIS A 481 -15.55 15.05 -20.68
C HIS A 481 -15.04 13.92 -21.56
N ALA A 482 -14.37 12.93 -20.98
CA ALA A 482 -13.89 11.75 -21.68
C ALA A 482 -15.04 10.95 -22.29
N PHE A 483 -16.15 10.75 -21.55
CA PHE A 483 -17.33 10.04 -22.03
C PHE A 483 -17.96 10.72 -23.27
N LYS A 484 -18.04 12.05 -23.29
CA LYS A 484 -18.53 12.80 -24.47
C LYS A 484 -17.59 12.66 -25.66
N LYS A 485 -16.29 12.83 -25.43
CA LYS A 485 -15.26 12.79 -26.48
C LYS A 485 -15.17 11.42 -27.13
N ILE A 486 -15.18 10.34 -26.36
CA ILE A 486 -15.11 8.97 -26.87
C ILE A 486 -16.25 8.66 -27.85
N LYS A 487 -17.45 9.20 -27.64
CA LYS A 487 -18.59 9.01 -28.54
C LYS A 487 -18.43 9.68 -29.92
N SER A 488 -17.53 10.66 -30.03
CA SER A 488 -17.25 11.37 -31.28
C SER A 488 -16.06 10.82 -32.07
N LEU A 489 -15.32 9.85 -31.52
CA LEU A 489 -14.15 9.26 -32.13
C LEU A 489 -14.46 7.95 -32.86
N THR A 490 -13.64 7.60 -33.85
CA THR A 490 -13.78 6.36 -34.60
C THR A 490 -13.31 5.14 -33.82
N VAL A 491 -13.85 3.96 -34.14
CA VAL A 491 -13.45 2.70 -33.50
C VAL A 491 -11.94 2.45 -33.65
N LYS A 492 -11.35 2.84 -34.80
CA LYS A 492 -9.92 2.68 -35.06
C LYS A 492 -9.06 3.54 -34.11
N GLU A 493 -9.48 4.77 -33.85
CA GLU A 493 -8.79 5.66 -32.91
C GLU A 493 -8.90 5.17 -31.46
N LEU A 494 -9.99 4.49 -31.12
CA LEU A 494 -10.29 4.10 -29.76
C LEU A 494 -9.68 2.76 -29.35
N LYS A 495 -9.71 1.74 -30.22
CA LYS A 495 -9.30 0.37 -29.87
C LYS A 495 -7.86 0.27 -29.39
N LEU A 496 -7.64 -0.64 -28.43
CA LEU A 496 -6.35 -1.00 -27.89
C LEU A 496 -5.89 -2.35 -28.43
N SER A 497 -4.61 -2.48 -28.81
CA SER A 497 -4.06 -3.74 -29.34
C SER A 497 -3.61 -4.70 -28.23
N TRP A 498 -3.57 -5.99 -28.56
CA TRP A 498 -3.08 -7.05 -27.65
C TRP A 498 -1.56 -7.05 -27.50
N GLN A 499 -0.85 -6.56 -28.49
CA GLN A 499 0.61 -6.45 -28.51
C GLN A 499 1.01 -5.02 -28.88
N PRO A 500 0.83 -4.05 -27.96
CA PRO A 500 1.10 -2.66 -28.27
C PRO A 500 2.58 -2.41 -28.52
N THR A 501 2.86 -1.56 -29.50
CA THR A 501 4.19 -0.98 -29.71
C THR A 501 4.39 0.23 -28.83
N TYR A 502 5.63 0.68 -28.69
CA TYR A 502 5.93 1.93 -27.96
C TYR A 502 5.19 3.14 -28.57
N GLU A 503 5.19 3.26 -29.91
CA GLU A 503 4.52 4.38 -30.59
C GLU A 503 3.00 4.35 -30.38
N GLU A 504 2.38 3.18 -30.44
CA GLU A 504 0.95 3.04 -30.15
C GLU A 504 0.63 3.43 -28.70
N ILE A 505 1.44 3.00 -27.73
CA ILE A 505 1.25 3.40 -26.32
C ILE A 505 1.36 4.91 -26.18
N LYS A 506 2.36 5.53 -26.80
CA LYS A 506 2.55 6.98 -26.74
C LYS A 506 1.37 7.73 -27.38
N GLU A 507 0.87 7.27 -28.53
CA GLU A 507 -0.33 7.85 -29.19
C GLU A 507 -1.56 7.73 -28.30
N LYS A 508 -1.80 6.55 -27.71
CA LYS A 508 -2.96 6.34 -26.82
C LYS A 508 -2.85 7.14 -25.52
N LEU A 509 -1.66 7.31 -24.96
CA LEU A 509 -1.47 8.19 -23.80
C LEU A 509 -1.74 9.66 -24.15
N ASN A 510 -1.32 10.15 -25.32
CA ASN A 510 -1.65 11.48 -25.79
C ASN A 510 -3.19 11.65 -25.93
N LEU A 511 -3.87 10.68 -26.53
CA LEU A 511 -5.33 10.69 -26.65
C LEU A 511 -6.01 10.71 -25.26
N ILE A 512 -5.57 9.84 -24.32
CA ILE A 512 -6.12 9.78 -22.96
C ILE A 512 -5.91 11.13 -22.24
N PHE A 513 -4.71 11.73 -22.32
CA PHE A 513 -4.44 13.01 -21.68
C PHE A 513 -5.33 14.12 -22.22
N ASP A 514 -5.62 14.13 -23.52
CA ASP A 514 -6.52 15.10 -24.16
C ASP A 514 -7.97 14.89 -23.73
N ILE A 515 -8.53 13.69 -23.93
CA ILE A 515 -9.95 13.45 -23.64
C ILE A 515 -10.31 13.58 -22.17
N TYR A 516 -9.35 13.33 -21.24
CA TYR A 516 -9.54 13.51 -19.80
C TYR A 516 -9.15 14.91 -19.32
N GLN A 517 -8.52 15.73 -20.17
CA GLN A 517 -7.94 17.03 -19.76
C GLN A 517 -7.08 16.88 -18.48
N VAL A 518 -6.16 15.90 -18.48
CA VAL A 518 -5.46 15.42 -17.28
C VAL A 518 -4.76 16.56 -16.53
N GLU A 519 -4.09 17.50 -17.23
CA GLU A 519 -3.41 18.62 -16.57
C GLU A 519 -4.35 19.60 -15.87
N LYS A 520 -5.58 19.72 -16.37
CA LYS A 520 -6.60 20.63 -15.80
C LYS A 520 -7.24 20.06 -14.53
N PHE A 521 -7.52 18.76 -14.52
CA PHE A 521 -8.32 18.14 -13.45
C PHE A 521 -7.50 17.32 -12.46
N ALA A 522 -6.33 16.80 -12.83
CA ALA A 522 -5.50 16.02 -11.91
C ALA A 522 -4.82 16.92 -10.86
N THR A 523 -4.89 16.51 -9.61
CA THR A 523 -4.34 17.24 -8.46
C THR A 523 -3.50 16.33 -7.57
N GLY A 524 -2.57 16.92 -6.81
CA GLY A 524 -1.79 16.21 -5.81
C GLY A 524 -1.02 15.02 -6.38
N ARG A 525 -1.26 13.84 -5.81
CA ARG A 525 -0.63 12.57 -6.23
C ARG A 525 -1.07 12.08 -7.60
N GLU A 526 -2.20 12.57 -8.11
CA GLU A 526 -2.75 12.18 -9.41
C GLU A 526 -2.14 12.98 -10.57
N ARG A 527 -1.34 14.01 -10.28
CA ARG A 527 -0.81 14.90 -11.30
C ARG A 527 0.17 14.19 -12.23
N LEU A 528 -0.18 14.18 -13.52
CA LEU A 528 0.63 13.74 -14.64
C LEU A 528 0.93 14.92 -15.56
N TYR A 529 2.03 14.87 -16.30
CA TYR A 529 2.51 15.97 -17.13
C TYR A 529 2.61 15.55 -18.60
N LEU A 530 2.08 16.36 -19.51
CA LEU A 530 2.13 16.12 -20.97
C LEU A 530 3.56 15.90 -21.47
N ASN A 531 4.49 16.75 -21.03
CA ASN A 531 5.91 16.63 -21.43
C ASN A 531 6.58 15.34 -20.98
N SER A 532 5.98 14.58 -20.09
CA SER A 532 6.48 13.30 -19.59
C SER A 532 5.87 12.08 -20.26
N ILE A 533 4.95 12.27 -21.20
CA ILE A 533 4.30 11.15 -21.93
C ILE A 533 5.32 10.20 -22.58
N PRO A 534 6.40 10.65 -23.24
CA PRO A 534 7.39 9.73 -23.80
C PRO A 534 8.02 8.82 -22.71
N TYR A 535 8.30 9.37 -21.53
CA TYR A 535 8.82 8.61 -20.40
C TYR A 535 7.77 7.62 -19.85
N TYR A 536 6.53 8.07 -19.68
CA TYR A 536 5.44 7.19 -19.26
C TYR A 536 5.20 6.05 -20.25
N ALA A 537 5.27 6.33 -21.54
CA ALA A 537 5.13 5.32 -22.59
C ALA A 537 6.24 4.25 -22.53
N VAL A 538 7.49 4.65 -22.27
CA VAL A 538 8.61 3.70 -22.08
C VAL A 538 8.36 2.79 -20.88
N LEU A 539 8.01 3.38 -19.71
CA LEU A 539 7.72 2.59 -18.51
C LEU A 539 6.55 1.63 -18.72
N LEU A 540 5.45 2.12 -19.29
CA LEU A 540 4.25 1.33 -19.56
C LEU A 540 4.53 0.21 -20.57
N PHE A 541 5.27 0.49 -21.62
CA PHE A 541 5.68 -0.49 -22.63
C PHE A 541 6.49 -1.64 -22.01
N GLN A 542 7.53 -1.30 -21.25
CA GLN A 542 8.36 -2.29 -20.58
C GLN A 542 7.57 -3.11 -19.56
N TRP A 543 6.68 -2.46 -18.82
CA TRP A 543 5.83 -3.10 -17.81
C TRP A 543 4.85 -4.10 -18.44
N ILE A 544 4.11 -3.68 -19.49
CA ILE A 544 3.14 -4.53 -20.19
C ILE A 544 3.82 -5.72 -20.89
N ARG A 545 5.04 -5.56 -21.40
CA ARG A 545 5.81 -6.67 -21.99
C ARG A 545 6.32 -7.69 -20.99
N GLY A 546 6.11 -7.49 -19.70
CA GLY A 546 6.59 -8.40 -18.66
C GLY A 546 8.11 -8.36 -18.49
N ASN A 547 8.77 -7.22 -18.79
CA ASN A 547 10.19 -7.06 -18.52
C ASN A 547 10.44 -7.19 -17.00
N SER A 548 11.55 -7.83 -16.64
CA SER A 548 11.98 -7.92 -15.25
C SER A 548 12.33 -6.52 -14.69
N LEU A 549 12.30 -6.37 -13.39
CA LEU A 549 12.69 -5.11 -12.75
C LEU A 549 14.14 -4.75 -13.10
N GLN A 550 15.04 -5.73 -13.14
CA GLN A 550 16.43 -5.53 -13.54
C GLN A 550 16.55 -4.93 -14.97
N GLU A 551 15.77 -5.44 -15.92
CA GLU A 551 15.76 -4.93 -17.30
C GLU A 551 15.28 -3.47 -17.35
N ILE A 552 14.22 -3.14 -16.61
CA ILE A 552 13.68 -1.78 -16.53
C ILE A 552 14.70 -0.81 -15.89
N ILE A 553 15.34 -1.21 -14.79
CA ILE A 553 16.38 -0.42 -14.11
C ILE A 553 17.59 -0.23 -15.01
N SER A 554 18.07 -1.28 -15.69
CA SER A 554 19.20 -1.22 -16.61
C SER A 554 18.94 -0.24 -17.76
N GLY A 555 17.70 -0.22 -18.28
CA GLY A 555 17.25 0.75 -19.27
C GLY A 555 17.28 2.19 -18.75
N ALA A 556 16.83 2.41 -17.52
CA ALA A 556 16.87 3.73 -16.89
C ALA A 556 18.30 4.24 -16.63
N ILE A 557 19.22 3.35 -16.22
CA ILE A 557 20.65 3.66 -16.05
C ILE A 557 21.28 4.05 -17.38
N ALA A 558 21.09 3.23 -18.42
CA ALA A 558 21.62 3.49 -19.76
C ALA A 558 21.11 4.83 -20.31
N TYR A 559 19.83 5.13 -20.14
CA TYR A 559 19.26 6.41 -20.57
C TYR A 559 19.92 7.61 -19.87
N ARG A 560 20.07 7.57 -18.54
CA ARG A 560 20.70 8.69 -17.78
C ARG A 560 22.18 8.85 -18.11
N LYS A 561 22.91 7.76 -18.26
CA LYS A 561 24.33 7.79 -18.67
C LYS A 561 24.52 8.45 -20.03
N ASN A 562 23.68 8.06 -21.02
CA ASN A 562 23.81 8.56 -22.40
C ASN A 562 23.36 10.02 -22.55
N LYS A 563 22.47 10.53 -21.70
CA LYS A 563 21.91 11.87 -21.79
C LYS A 563 22.53 12.85 -20.79
N SER A 564 23.50 12.44 -19.96
CA SER A 564 24.13 13.26 -18.93
C SER A 564 23.11 14.01 -18.04
N ILE A 565 22.16 13.25 -17.50
CA ILE A 565 21.02 13.79 -16.73
C ILE A 565 21.43 13.96 -15.26
N TYR A 566 20.95 15.03 -14.64
CA TYR A 566 21.13 15.29 -13.21
C TYR A 566 20.30 14.35 -12.34
N ILE A 567 20.78 14.09 -11.12
CA ILE A 567 19.99 13.43 -10.08
C ILE A 567 18.82 14.37 -9.75
N LYS A 568 17.63 13.78 -9.62
CA LYS A 568 16.40 14.54 -9.36
C LYS A 568 16.55 15.45 -8.15
N ASN A 569 16.15 16.70 -8.32
CA ASN A 569 16.21 17.75 -7.30
C ASN A 569 17.63 18.12 -6.79
N THR A 570 18.67 17.78 -7.54
CA THR A 570 20.05 18.17 -7.21
C THR A 570 20.78 18.74 -8.41
N PRO A 571 21.83 19.57 -8.22
CA PRO A 571 22.67 20.03 -9.31
C PRO A 571 23.79 19.01 -9.68
N VAL A 572 23.69 17.78 -9.22
CA VAL A 572 24.72 16.75 -9.38
C VAL A 572 24.38 15.85 -10.58
N LEU A 573 25.32 15.67 -11.49
CA LEU A 573 25.19 14.74 -12.60
C LEU A 573 25.15 13.28 -12.11
N PHE A 574 24.34 12.47 -12.77
CA PHE A 574 24.26 11.04 -12.45
C PHE A 574 25.57 10.35 -12.82
N ASP A 575 26.11 9.61 -11.87
CA ASP A 575 27.28 8.74 -12.01
C ASP A 575 26.87 7.30 -11.68
N SER A 576 26.96 6.41 -12.65
CA SER A 576 26.58 4.98 -12.51
C SER A 576 27.52 4.20 -11.60
N GLU A 577 28.74 4.68 -11.37
CA GLU A 577 29.72 4.05 -10.49
C GLU A 577 29.53 4.45 -9.03
N ASN A 578 28.77 5.50 -8.77
CA ASN A 578 28.45 5.94 -7.43
C ASN A 578 27.24 5.16 -6.85
N PRO A 579 27.41 4.31 -5.84
CA PRO A 579 26.31 3.50 -5.28
C PRO A 579 25.12 4.33 -4.78
N ALA A 580 25.36 5.53 -4.23
CA ALA A 580 24.29 6.40 -3.74
C ALA A 580 23.44 6.97 -4.89
N HIS A 581 24.09 7.37 -6.00
CA HIS A 581 23.40 7.84 -7.21
C HIS A 581 22.57 6.71 -7.83
N LEU A 582 23.13 5.52 -7.88
CA LEU A 582 22.46 4.33 -8.40
C LEU A 582 21.27 3.96 -7.52
N THR A 583 21.43 3.92 -6.20
CA THR A 583 20.34 3.63 -5.28
C THR A 583 19.20 4.66 -5.40
N ALA A 584 19.54 5.95 -5.56
CA ALA A 584 18.54 6.99 -5.80
C ALA A 584 17.76 6.74 -7.11
N LEU A 585 18.46 6.40 -8.21
CA LEU A 585 17.82 6.10 -9.50
C LEU A 585 16.94 4.84 -9.43
N VAL A 586 17.43 3.78 -8.80
CA VAL A 586 16.66 2.54 -8.58
C VAL A 586 15.36 2.85 -7.84
N ASN A 587 15.46 3.57 -6.72
CA ASN A 587 14.28 3.92 -5.91
C ASN A 587 13.32 4.86 -6.66
N GLU A 588 13.84 5.78 -7.48
CA GLU A 588 13.02 6.64 -8.35
C GLU A 588 12.29 5.80 -9.41
N THR A 589 12.98 4.88 -10.08
CA THR A 589 12.40 4.02 -11.11
C THR A 589 11.29 3.13 -10.54
N ILE A 590 11.54 2.50 -9.39
CA ILE A 590 10.52 1.67 -8.71
C ILE A 590 9.32 2.51 -8.29
N LYS A 591 9.57 3.70 -7.71
CA LYS A 591 8.50 4.63 -7.35
C LYS A 591 7.67 5.05 -8.56
N ASP A 592 8.30 5.31 -9.70
CA ASP A 592 7.58 5.71 -10.91
C ASP A 592 6.79 4.53 -11.51
N ILE A 593 7.29 3.29 -11.43
CA ILE A 593 6.51 2.10 -11.78
C ILE A 593 5.26 2.00 -10.89
N GLU A 594 5.41 2.08 -9.56
CA GLU A 594 4.29 1.93 -8.62
C GLU A 594 3.31 3.10 -8.72
N LEU A 595 3.81 4.34 -8.74
CA LEU A 595 2.96 5.52 -8.70
C LEU A 595 2.44 5.91 -10.09
N ARG A 596 3.31 5.97 -11.11
CA ARG A 596 2.92 6.44 -12.45
C ARG A 596 2.16 5.35 -13.21
N VAL A 597 2.73 4.14 -13.30
CA VAL A 597 2.12 3.03 -14.04
C VAL A 597 1.04 2.35 -13.21
N GLY A 598 1.39 1.86 -12.02
CA GLY A 598 0.51 1.02 -11.20
C GLY A 598 -0.62 1.76 -10.49
N TYR A 599 -0.61 3.09 -10.46
CA TYR A 599 -1.70 3.87 -9.85
C TYR A 599 -2.27 4.92 -10.84
N GLN A 600 -1.49 5.92 -11.25
CA GLN A 600 -2.03 7.06 -12.01
C GLN A 600 -2.51 6.66 -13.41
N LEU A 601 -1.65 6.07 -14.24
CA LEU A 601 -2.03 5.60 -15.58
C LEU A 601 -3.05 4.47 -15.50
N GLN A 602 -2.90 3.57 -14.52
CA GLN A 602 -3.87 2.50 -14.27
C GLN A 602 -5.28 3.05 -14.08
N ASN A 603 -5.46 4.11 -13.30
CA ASN A 603 -6.75 4.71 -13.05
C ASN A 603 -7.40 5.22 -14.35
N TYR A 604 -6.69 6.04 -15.13
CA TYR A 604 -7.21 6.57 -16.40
C TYR A 604 -7.45 5.48 -17.44
N ILE A 605 -6.51 4.53 -17.57
CA ILE A 605 -6.63 3.42 -18.53
C ILE A 605 -7.76 2.47 -18.13
N SER A 606 -7.97 2.21 -16.85
CA SER A 606 -9.08 1.39 -16.36
C SER A 606 -10.43 2.03 -16.71
N HIS A 607 -10.58 3.30 -16.41
CA HIS A 607 -11.80 4.05 -16.79
C HIS A 607 -11.98 4.10 -18.30
N TYR A 608 -10.93 4.34 -19.07
CA TYR A 608 -10.96 4.30 -20.52
C TYR A 608 -11.44 2.95 -21.06
N CYS A 609 -10.90 1.83 -20.55
CA CYS A 609 -11.35 0.49 -20.93
C CYS A 609 -12.83 0.24 -20.58
N GLN A 610 -13.32 0.74 -19.44
CA GLN A 610 -14.73 0.65 -19.06
C GLN A 610 -15.62 1.46 -20.02
N LEU A 611 -15.20 2.67 -20.39
CA LEU A 611 -15.90 3.49 -21.37
C LEU A 611 -15.93 2.84 -22.77
N LEU A 612 -14.81 2.25 -23.21
CA LEU A 612 -14.76 1.51 -24.47
C LEU A 612 -15.70 0.33 -24.46
N ASN A 613 -15.73 -0.45 -23.39
CA ASN A 613 -16.63 -1.60 -23.27
C ASN A 613 -18.09 -1.16 -23.35
N TYR A 614 -18.44 -0.04 -22.73
CA TYR A 614 -19.78 0.53 -22.77
C TYR A 614 -20.16 1.06 -24.18
N VAL A 615 -19.27 1.87 -24.78
CA VAL A 615 -19.56 2.55 -26.06
C VAL A 615 -19.48 1.60 -27.25
N LEU A 616 -18.54 0.66 -27.25
CA LEU A 616 -18.31 -0.29 -28.36
C LEU A 616 -19.05 -1.64 -28.16
N GLN A 617 -19.96 -1.73 -27.19
CA GLN A 617 -20.89 -2.84 -26.98
C GLN A 617 -20.22 -4.23 -27.04
N GLY A 618 -19.14 -4.41 -26.29
CA GLY A 618 -18.49 -5.72 -26.12
C GLY A 618 -17.33 -6.02 -27.08
N ASN A 619 -16.91 -5.08 -27.91
CA ASN A 619 -15.70 -5.24 -28.75
C ASN A 619 -14.66 -4.12 -28.51
N PRO A 620 -14.19 -3.91 -27.29
CA PRO A 620 -13.30 -2.80 -26.93
C PRO A 620 -11.85 -2.97 -27.40
N GLY A 621 -11.45 -4.15 -27.88
CA GLY A 621 -10.04 -4.53 -28.08
C GLY A 621 -9.42 -5.12 -26.82
N ALA A 622 -8.10 -4.96 -26.67
CA ALA A 622 -7.38 -5.44 -25.49
C ALA A 622 -7.70 -4.61 -24.23
N ASN A 623 -7.67 -5.25 -23.09
CA ASN A 623 -7.82 -4.56 -21.79
C ASN A 623 -6.45 -4.21 -21.22
N TRP A 624 -5.92 -3.03 -21.53
CA TRP A 624 -4.62 -2.60 -21.02
C TRP A 624 -4.63 -2.38 -19.49
N SER A 625 -5.77 -2.14 -18.90
CA SER A 625 -5.88 -2.06 -17.44
C SER A 625 -5.51 -3.40 -16.78
N GLN A 626 -5.94 -4.50 -17.37
CA GLN A 626 -5.53 -5.85 -16.95
C GLN A 626 -4.01 -6.07 -17.15
N PHE A 627 -3.47 -5.63 -18.29
CA PHE A 627 -2.03 -5.73 -18.55
C PHE A 627 -1.20 -4.98 -17.51
N ILE A 628 -1.66 -3.80 -17.09
CA ILE A 628 -0.98 -3.01 -16.05
C ILE A 628 -1.08 -3.70 -14.70
N GLU A 629 -2.24 -4.21 -14.33
CA GLU A 629 -2.43 -4.87 -13.04
C GLU A 629 -1.55 -6.10 -12.87
N PHE A 630 -1.47 -6.94 -13.91
CA PHE A 630 -0.59 -8.12 -13.93
C PHE A 630 0.85 -7.79 -14.30
N GLY A 631 1.13 -6.59 -14.83
CA GLY A 631 2.46 -6.19 -15.32
C GLY A 631 2.96 -7.07 -16.46
N SER A 632 2.05 -7.59 -17.28
CA SER A 632 2.34 -8.38 -18.47
C SER A 632 1.09 -8.51 -19.34
N ASN A 633 1.26 -8.62 -20.67
CA ASN A 633 0.20 -9.02 -21.59
C ASN A 633 0.20 -10.54 -21.86
N GLU A 634 1.01 -11.31 -21.14
CA GLU A 634 1.17 -12.76 -21.31
C GLU A 634 0.22 -13.54 -20.39
N PRO A 635 -0.72 -14.36 -20.90
CA PRO A 635 -1.69 -15.11 -20.08
C PRO A 635 -1.05 -16.04 -19.05
N ILE A 636 0.10 -16.66 -19.34
CA ILE A 636 0.83 -17.52 -18.38
C ILE A 636 1.19 -16.73 -17.12
N VAL A 637 1.66 -15.47 -17.26
CA VAL A 637 2.00 -14.61 -16.13
C VAL A 637 0.76 -14.26 -15.31
N TRP A 638 -0.39 -14.06 -15.96
CA TRP A 638 -1.65 -13.79 -15.26
C TRP A 638 -2.07 -15.00 -14.42
N HIS A 639 -2.07 -16.20 -15.01
CA HIS A 639 -2.43 -17.44 -14.29
C HIS A 639 -1.52 -17.70 -13.10
N LEU A 640 -0.21 -17.49 -13.24
CA LEU A 640 0.72 -17.63 -12.12
C LEU A 640 0.38 -16.65 -10.99
N GLN A 641 0.12 -15.37 -11.30
CA GLN A 641 -0.27 -14.39 -10.28
C GLN A 641 -1.62 -14.74 -9.63
N MET A 642 -2.57 -15.28 -10.37
CA MET A 642 -3.83 -15.76 -9.81
C MET A 642 -3.65 -16.99 -8.92
N MET A 643 -2.62 -17.81 -9.16
CA MET A 643 -2.22 -18.85 -8.21
C MET A 643 -1.62 -18.27 -6.93
N GLY A 644 -1.22 -16.99 -6.92
CA GLY A 644 -0.69 -16.26 -5.76
C GLY A 644 0.75 -15.85 -5.84
N PHE A 645 1.42 -16.14 -6.97
CA PHE A 645 2.78 -15.65 -7.18
C PHE A 645 2.81 -14.13 -7.30
N SER A 646 3.85 -13.50 -6.77
CA SER A 646 4.16 -12.12 -7.10
C SER A 646 4.43 -11.96 -8.60
N ARG A 647 4.33 -10.73 -9.14
CA ARG A 647 4.69 -10.46 -10.53
C ARG A 647 6.13 -10.88 -10.84
N ASP A 648 7.05 -10.57 -9.94
CA ASP A 648 8.46 -10.86 -10.14
C ASP A 648 8.72 -12.37 -10.23
N SER A 649 8.10 -13.16 -9.34
CA SER A 649 8.15 -14.63 -9.39
C SER A 649 7.48 -15.19 -10.65
N ALA A 650 6.34 -14.64 -11.05
CA ALA A 650 5.60 -15.08 -12.23
C ALA A 650 6.39 -14.83 -13.52
N VAL A 651 6.99 -13.63 -13.67
CA VAL A 651 7.84 -13.27 -14.80
C VAL A 651 9.11 -14.13 -14.82
N PHE A 652 9.72 -14.35 -13.65
CA PHE A 652 10.90 -15.21 -13.52
C PHE A 652 10.59 -16.66 -13.95
N LEU A 653 9.50 -17.24 -13.45
CA LEU A 653 9.06 -18.59 -13.81
C LEU A 653 8.80 -18.70 -15.32
N LYS A 654 8.09 -17.75 -15.90
CA LYS A 654 7.80 -17.74 -17.35
C LYS A 654 9.09 -17.65 -18.17
N LYS A 655 10.05 -16.83 -17.75
CA LYS A 655 11.32 -16.64 -18.48
C LYS A 655 12.23 -17.87 -18.41
N ASN A 656 12.35 -18.50 -17.23
CA ASN A 656 13.33 -19.56 -16.99
C ASN A 656 12.76 -20.98 -17.08
N PHE A 657 11.45 -21.16 -16.90
CA PHE A 657 10.77 -22.47 -16.88
C PHE A 657 9.64 -22.57 -17.90
N SER A 658 9.67 -21.80 -18.98
CA SER A 658 8.61 -21.77 -20.00
C SER A 658 8.24 -23.14 -20.56
N LYS A 659 9.21 -24.06 -20.67
CA LYS A 659 9.01 -25.44 -21.17
C LYS A 659 8.14 -26.29 -20.22
N HIS A 660 8.07 -25.92 -18.94
CA HIS A 660 7.29 -26.61 -17.90
C HIS A 660 5.94 -25.93 -17.64
N LEU A 661 5.60 -24.88 -18.37
CA LEU A 661 4.37 -24.10 -18.21
C LEU A 661 3.52 -24.20 -19.48
N LYS A 662 2.38 -24.90 -19.40
CA LYS A 662 1.48 -25.06 -20.54
C LYS A 662 0.10 -24.50 -20.19
N LEU A 663 -0.40 -23.61 -21.05
CA LEU A 663 -1.77 -23.12 -20.93
C LEU A 663 -2.70 -24.08 -21.68
N ASP A 664 -3.65 -24.61 -20.97
CA ASP A 664 -4.78 -25.36 -21.53
C ASP A 664 -5.87 -24.34 -21.91
N ASN A 665 -6.02 -24.08 -23.21
CA ASN A 665 -6.97 -23.10 -23.73
C ASN A 665 -8.42 -23.54 -23.61
N GLU A 666 -8.71 -24.86 -23.58
CA GLU A 666 -10.08 -25.40 -23.43
C GLU A 666 -10.58 -25.21 -21.99
N MET A 667 -9.71 -25.54 -21.02
CA MET A 667 -10.03 -25.39 -19.60
C MET A 667 -9.70 -24.00 -19.04
N ASN A 668 -9.08 -23.13 -19.83
CA ASN A 668 -8.52 -21.83 -19.40
C ASN A 668 -7.70 -21.97 -18.10
N LYS A 669 -6.82 -22.98 -18.05
CA LYS A 669 -6.07 -23.37 -16.86
C LYS A 669 -4.57 -23.53 -17.17
N LEU A 670 -3.72 -23.03 -16.27
CA LEU A 670 -2.28 -23.25 -16.34
C LEU A 670 -1.93 -24.62 -15.76
N ILE A 671 -1.25 -25.44 -16.56
CA ILE A 671 -0.65 -26.72 -16.15
C ILE A 671 0.84 -26.49 -15.89
N ILE A 672 1.29 -26.82 -14.69
CA ILE A 672 2.71 -26.74 -14.30
C ILE A 672 3.23 -28.17 -14.23
N MET A 673 4.17 -28.49 -15.14
CA MET A 673 4.86 -29.77 -15.20
C MET A 673 6.12 -29.72 -14.32
N ASP A 674 6.57 -30.88 -13.84
CA ASP A 674 7.83 -31.05 -13.11
C ASP A 674 8.01 -30.07 -11.92
N LYS A 675 6.95 -29.92 -11.12
CA LYS A 675 6.95 -29.03 -9.95
C LYS A 675 8.14 -29.23 -9.02
N GLU A 676 8.53 -30.48 -8.78
CA GLU A 676 9.66 -30.80 -7.92
C GLU A 676 11.00 -30.35 -8.51
N LEU A 677 11.17 -30.41 -9.82
CA LEU A 677 12.36 -29.85 -10.48
C LEU A 677 12.43 -28.35 -10.30
N ILE A 678 11.29 -27.65 -10.49
CA ILE A 678 11.21 -26.20 -10.28
C ILE A 678 11.57 -25.89 -8.83
N LYS A 679 10.96 -26.56 -7.84
CA LYS A 679 11.23 -26.32 -6.40
C LYS A 679 12.72 -26.47 -6.05
N ARG A 680 13.36 -27.54 -6.55
CA ARG A 680 14.79 -27.83 -6.29
C ARG A 680 15.75 -26.83 -6.94
N SER A 681 15.28 -26.10 -7.96
CA SER A 681 16.11 -25.09 -8.65
C SER A 681 16.31 -23.81 -7.84
N PHE A 682 15.57 -23.62 -6.74
CA PHE A 682 15.67 -22.44 -5.90
C PHE A 682 16.48 -22.72 -4.63
N LYS A 683 17.37 -21.79 -4.30
CA LYS A 683 18.14 -21.85 -3.06
C LYS A 683 17.23 -21.68 -1.85
N LYS A 684 17.46 -22.45 -0.82
CA LYS A 684 16.76 -22.32 0.46
C LYS A 684 16.91 -20.89 1.00
N ASP A 685 15.79 -20.32 1.46
CA ASP A 685 15.69 -18.98 2.01
C ASP A 685 16.12 -17.84 1.04
N GLY A 686 16.29 -18.14 -0.24
CA GLY A 686 16.61 -17.18 -1.27
C GLY A 686 15.38 -16.45 -1.85
N LEU A 687 15.67 -15.58 -2.83
CA LEU A 687 14.64 -14.83 -3.53
C LEU A 687 13.63 -15.79 -4.21
N HIS A 688 12.34 -15.50 -4.12
CA HIS A 688 11.22 -16.33 -4.60
C HIS A 688 11.04 -17.70 -3.89
N TYR A 689 12.00 -18.17 -3.07
CA TYR A 689 11.95 -19.51 -2.47
C TYR A 689 10.65 -19.80 -1.72
N LEU A 690 10.22 -18.86 -0.86
CA LEU A 690 9.01 -19.05 -0.05
C LEU A 690 7.74 -19.19 -0.89
N GLU A 691 7.60 -18.37 -1.93
CA GLU A 691 6.46 -18.45 -2.85
C GLU A 691 6.48 -19.78 -3.63
N ILE A 692 7.63 -20.16 -4.18
CA ILE A 692 7.80 -21.38 -4.96
C ILE A 692 7.48 -22.62 -4.12
N GLN A 693 8.02 -22.72 -2.91
CA GLN A 693 7.77 -23.86 -2.03
C GLN A 693 6.31 -23.96 -1.57
N SER A 694 5.65 -22.81 -1.39
CA SER A 694 4.29 -22.76 -0.86
C SER A 694 3.20 -22.93 -1.91
N LEU A 695 3.46 -22.52 -3.17
CA LEU A 695 2.42 -22.44 -4.20
C LEU A 695 2.54 -23.53 -5.28
N LEU A 696 3.69 -24.19 -5.44
CA LEU A 696 3.85 -25.37 -6.29
C LEU A 696 3.65 -26.66 -5.53
#